data_a0256bc0db589fadabd32e9335dde220
#
_entry.id   a0256bc0db589fadabd32e9335dde220
#
_cell.length_a   1.000
_cell.length_b   1.000
_cell.length_c   1.000
_cell.angle_alpha   90.00
_cell.angle_beta   90.00
_cell.angle_gamma   90.00
#
_symmetry.space_group_name_H-M   'P 1'
#
loop_
_entity.id
_entity.type
_entity.pdbx_description
1 polymer ?
#
loop_
_entity_poly.entity_id
_entity_poly.type
_entity_poly.pdbx_seq_one_letter_code
_entity_poly.pdbx_strand_id
1 'polypeptide(L)'
;GVGLRLAPAAAQTRAEGPAAVAPKPGTRVAAFLEIRPDDSVRLLSPFVEGGQGINTGLAQTIGEELDLDPARFAVECAPPGPDYAVVNGLRMTGGSFSTRSSFEAMRRLGATAREMLLRAAAAELAVPQASLTTGNGRVIHAASGRSLGYGVLAAAALALQPRDDVTLKDPKDFRWIGKPVARLDMRDKSIGRAVYSIDIRLDGMVHAAIRHAPHLGTEPEAITNAAEVRAMPGVQAVERLPGAVAVVADTWWRARTAAEALQVTWSRPAPDGVANVSAGFSSAAMLAALRDAPGPGVPAEQAGDPDAAFAGATRVVEAAYDAPYLAHAQLEPPSAVARFAPDGSLDLWVPNQMPELFQQVAAKTAGLQPDQVRIHSPMLGGFFGRHFHYGPASPFPQAILLAKATGRPVRVLWSREEEFGMDALRPLSFARFKAALGPDGMPVALETTAVGEGPIGRWFGALFKGPVDSSVVEGLDQKPYAIPNRRLTYVKVPHPVTIAFWRSVGHSMNDYFYESFLDEIAQAGGQDPFALRMTLLKDSARHRTLLQAVADLAGGWTRGPFQAADGTRRARGVSMASPFGSETATIAEVSLENGEARVHDLWIAIDPGRVVNPAIVKRQVESAAALGLSSTLLEQVVYEGGQRQARNFDAYPILDRARMPRVHVAIVESGAPMGGIGEPGLPGVPPAVVNAVAALTGRRLRSLPLAKETLSGA
;
A
#
# COMPACT_ATOMS: atom_id res chain seq x y z
N GLY A 1 3.85 -30.11 3.36
CA GLY A 1 3.58 -29.17 2.31
C GLY A 1 2.16 -28.66 2.43
N VAL A 2 1.97 -27.46 3.05
CA VAL A 2 0.67 -26.78 3.04
C VAL A 2 0.54 -26.12 1.67
N GLY A 3 -0.21 -26.76 0.77
CA GLY A 3 -0.51 -26.21 -0.54
C GLY A 3 -1.56 -25.11 -0.44
N LEU A 4 -1.12 -23.86 -0.50
CA LEU A 4 -1.98 -22.72 -0.82
C LEU A 4 -2.41 -22.87 -2.29
N ARG A 5 -3.65 -23.29 -2.52
CA ARG A 5 -4.26 -23.23 -3.86
C ARG A 5 -4.82 -21.82 -4.06
N LEU A 6 -4.03 -20.95 -4.67
CA LEU A 6 -4.56 -19.79 -5.37
C LEU A 6 -5.07 -20.27 -6.73
N ALA A 7 -6.29 -19.92 -7.07
CA ALA A 7 -6.81 -20.16 -8.41
C ALA A 7 -5.92 -19.42 -9.42
N PRO A 8 -5.60 -20.02 -10.59
CA PRO A 8 -4.86 -19.30 -11.63
C PRO A 8 -5.65 -18.05 -12.01
N ALA A 9 -4.93 -16.94 -12.23
CA ALA A 9 -5.50 -15.78 -12.87
C ALA A 9 -5.92 -16.19 -14.29
N ALA A 10 -7.19 -16.56 -14.43
CA ALA A 10 -7.82 -16.64 -15.74
C ALA A 10 -7.84 -15.22 -16.31
N ALA A 11 -7.67 -15.09 -17.62
CA ALA A 11 -7.82 -13.83 -18.33
C ALA A 11 -9.09 -13.14 -17.85
N GLN A 12 -8.92 -12.07 -17.05
CA GLN A 12 -10.03 -11.35 -16.47
C GLN A 12 -10.65 -10.48 -17.57
N THR A 13 -11.67 -11.00 -18.23
CA THR A 13 -12.78 -10.13 -18.61
C THR A 13 -13.09 -9.27 -17.40
N ARG A 14 -13.20 -7.94 -17.55
CA ARG A 14 -13.55 -6.94 -16.51
C ARG A 14 -14.24 -7.62 -15.33
N ALA A 15 -13.44 -8.26 -14.51
CA ALA A 15 -13.92 -9.08 -13.44
C ALA A 15 -14.38 -8.12 -12.36
N GLU A 16 -15.61 -8.27 -11.98
CA GLU A 16 -16.02 -8.12 -10.60
C GLU A 16 -14.80 -8.33 -9.72
N GLY A 17 -14.45 -7.33 -8.90
CA GLY A 17 -13.35 -7.47 -7.94
C GLY A 17 -13.48 -8.80 -7.22
N PRO A 18 -12.41 -9.41 -6.67
CA PRO A 18 -12.45 -10.75 -6.14
C PRO A 18 -13.72 -10.90 -5.31
N ALA A 19 -14.56 -11.85 -5.71
CA ALA A 19 -15.85 -12.08 -5.07
C ALA A 19 -15.62 -12.13 -3.57
N ALA A 20 -16.39 -11.34 -2.82
CA ALA A 20 -16.31 -11.36 -1.37
C ALA A 20 -16.34 -12.82 -0.92
N VAL A 21 -15.29 -13.27 -0.24
CA VAL A 21 -15.23 -14.64 0.24
C VAL A 21 -16.30 -14.73 1.31
N ALA A 22 -17.39 -15.44 1.01
CA ALA A 22 -18.40 -15.73 2.01
C ALA A 22 -17.69 -16.43 3.19
N PRO A 23 -18.03 -16.08 4.45
CA PRO A 23 -17.51 -16.82 5.59
C PRO A 23 -17.71 -18.31 5.34
N LYS A 24 -16.70 -19.13 5.61
CA LYS A 24 -16.89 -20.58 5.56
C LYS A 24 -18.04 -20.93 6.48
N PRO A 25 -18.89 -21.91 6.13
CA PRO A 25 -19.88 -22.44 7.05
C PRO A 25 -19.17 -22.74 8.40
N GLY A 26 -19.67 -22.18 9.50
CA GLY A 26 -19.06 -22.30 10.81
C GLY A 26 -18.01 -21.23 11.17
N THR A 27 -17.94 -20.08 10.48
CA THR A 27 -17.16 -18.93 10.97
C THR A 27 -17.57 -18.60 12.40
N ARG A 28 -16.63 -18.79 13.34
CA ARG A 28 -16.92 -18.61 14.76
C ARG A 28 -16.96 -17.11 15.09
N VAL A 29 -18.14 -16.59 15.43
CA VAL A 29 -18.30 -15.20 15.88
C VAL A 29 -17.32 -14.88 17.02
N ALA A 30 -17.13 -15.82 17.95
CA ALA A 30 -16.19 -15.71 19.07
C ALA A 30 -14.71 -15.59 18.66
N ALA A 31 -14.35 -15.94 17.43
CA ALA A 31 -13.00 -15.68 16.94
C ALA A 31 -12.74 -14.18 16.68
N PHE A 32 -13.80 -13.41 16.41
CA PHE A 32 -13.69 -11.99 16.06
C PHE A 32 -14.24 -11.06 17.16
N LEU A 33 -15.31 -11.46 17.84
CA LEU A 33 -16.06 -10.57 18.76
C LEU A 33 -16.10 -11.13 20.17
N GLU A 34 -15.75 -10.29 21.12
CA GLU A 34 -15.97 -10.47 22.54
C GLU A 34 -16.90 -9.37 23.04
N ILE A 35 -18.13 -9.73 23.43
CA ILE A 35 -19.10 -8.79 24.01
C ILE A 35 -18.94 -8.85 25.53
N ARG A 36 -18.63 -7.72 26.16
CA ARG A 36 -18.34 -7.61 27.59
C ARG A 36 -19.61 -7.29 28.39
N PRO A 37 -19.60 -7.53 29.72
CA PRO A 37 -20.75 -7.26 30.57
C PRO A 37 -21.25 -5.82 30.57
N ASP A 38 -20.38 -4.85 30.22
CA ASP A 38 -20.69 -3.42 30.08
C ASP A 38 -21.24 -3.04 28.69
N ASP A 39 -21.59 -4.04 27.87
CA ASP A 39 -22.01 -3.93 26.47
C ASP A 39 -20.96 -3.34 25.51
N SER A 40 -19.71 -3.18 25.93
CA SER A 40 -18.62 -2.87 25.00
C SER A 40 -18.21 -4.10 24.20
N VAL A 41 -17.68 -3.89 23.01
CA VAL A 41 -17.26 -4.97 22.13
C VAL A 41 -15.79 -4.86 21.81
N ARG A 42 -15.04 -5.94 22.07
CA ARG A 42 -13.69 -6.12 21.55
C ARG A 42 -13.78 -6.82 20.21
N LEU A 43 -13.17 -6.21 19.18
CA LEU A 43 -13.07 -6.76 17.85
C LEU A 43 -11.61 -7.16 17.57
N LEU A 44 -11.38 -8.41 17.26
CA LEU A 44 -10.12 -8.91 16.70
C LEU A 44 -10.12 -8.69 15.19
N SER A 45 -9.40 -7.66 14.75
CA SER A 45 -9.31 -7.28 13.34
C SER A 45 -8.41 -8.25 12.56
N PRO A 46 -8.83 -8.76 11.41
CA PRO A 46 -7.95 -9.50 10.51
C PRO A 46 -6.87 -8.63 9.85
N PHE A 47 -6.95 -7.31 10.01
CA PHE A 47 -6.04 -6.35 9.37
C PHE A 47 -5.30 -5.51 10.40
N VAL A 48 -4.11 -5.03 10.01
CA VAL A 48 -3.32 -4.09 10.80
C VAL A 48 -3.73 -2.65 10.52
N GLU A 49 -3.63 -1.77 11.55
CA GLU A 49 -3.88 -0.33 11.43
C GLU A 49 -2.55 0.42 11.31
N GLY A 50 -2.34 1.06 10.17
CA GLY A 50 -1.16 1.87 9.88
C GLY A 50 -1.48 3.31 9.46
N GLY A 51 -2.67 3.79 9.86
CA GLY A 51 -3.14 5.14 9.54
C GLY A 51 -4.26 5.20 8.51
N GLN A 52 -4.56 4.08 7.83
CA GLN A 52 -5.58 4.03 6.78
C GLN A 52 -7.02 4.01 7.30
N GLY A 53 -7.24 3.74 8.60
CA GLY A 53 -8.56 3.79 9.22
C GLY A 53 -9.36 2.49 9.12
N ILE A 54 -8.72 1.36 8.88
CA ILE A 54 -9.40 0.05 8.75
C ILE A 54 -10.15 -0.34 10.03
N ASN A 55 -9.60 -0.06 11.20
CA ASN A 55 -10.24 -0.36 12.47
C ASN A 55 -11.62 0.32 12.59
N THR A 56 -11.71 1.58 12.19
CA THR A 56 -12.98 2.32 12.16
C THR A 56 -13.92 1.75 11.10
N GLY A 57 -13.42 1.46 9.90
CA GLY A 57 -14.24 0.89 8.82
C GLY A 57 -14.85 -0.47 9.17
N LEU A 58 -14.10 -1.35 9.85
CA LEU A 58 -14.60 -2.64 10.33
C LEU A 58 -15.65 -2.47 11.42
N ALA A 59 -15.38 -1.64 12.44
CA ALA A 59 -16.33 -1.34 13.51
C ALA A 59 -17.64 -0.75 12.94
N GLN A 60 -17.55 0.11 11.93
CA GLN A 60 -18.69 0.71 11.24
C GLN A 60 -19.49 -0.34 10.48
N THR A 61 -18.82 -1.25 9.76
CA THR A 61 -19.46 -2.32 8.96
C THR A 61 -20.15 -3.35 9.87
N ILE A 62 -19.48 -3.82 10.91
CA ILE A 62 -20.02 -4.80 11.86
C ILE A 62 -21.09 -4.17 12.73
N GLY A 63 -20.86 -2.95 13.23
CA GLY A 63 -21.79 -2.19 14.07
C GLY A 63 -23.10 -1.91 13.36
N GLU A 64 -23.06 -1.67 12.03
CA GLU A 64 -24.28 -1.52 11.23
C GLU A 64 -25.20 -2.73 11.39
N GLU A 65 -24.69 -3.92 11.18
CA GLU A 65 -25.49 -5.14 11.24
C GLU A 65 -25.82 -5.56 12.70
N LEU A 66 -24.93 -5.24 13.64
CA LEU A 66 -25.10 -5.56 15.06
C LEU A 66 -26.01 -4.56 15.80
N ASP A 67 -26.44 -3.47 15.16
CA ASP A 67 -27.13 -2.35 15.80
C ASP A 67 -26.39 -1.75 17.00
N LEU A 68 -25.06 -1.61 16.86
CA LEU A 68 -24.19 -1.09 17.89
C LEU A 68 -23.37 0.08 17.35
N ASP A 69 -23.31 1.18 18.11
CA ASP A 69 -22.52 2.34 17.76
C ASP A 69 -21.04 1.94 17.56
N PRO A 70 -20.42 2.24 16.39
CA PRO A 70 -19.01 1.97 16.14
C PRO A 70 -18.06 2.48 17.24
N ALA A 71 -18.41 3.57 17.93
CA ALA A 71 -17.61 4.12 19.04
C ALA A 71 -17.48 3.18 20.26
N ARG A 72 -18.31 2.14 20.35
CA ARG A 72 -18.27 1.15 21.43
C ARG A 72 -17.32 -0.02 21.17
N PHE A 73 -16.68 -0.06 19.99
CA PHE A 73 -15.72 -1.09 19.67
C PHE A 73 -14.31 -0.72 20.13
N ALA A 74 -13.66 -1.65 20.85
CA ALA A 74 -12.21 -1.68 21.02
C ALA A 74 -11.62 -2.63 19.98
N VAL A 75 -10.85 -2.12 19.03
CA VAL A 75 -10.32 -2.91 17.91
C VAL A 75 -8.84 -3.21 18.12
N GLU A 76 -8.49 -4.49 18.07
CA GLU A 76 -7.13 -4.99 18.18
C GLU A 76 -6.80 -5.88 16.97
N CYS A 77 -5.53 -5.91 16.57
CA CYS A 77 -5.12 -6.85 15.53
C CYS A 77 -5.16 -8.29 16.05
N ALA A 78 -5.83 -9.18 15.32
CA ALA A 78 -5.91 -10.58 15.68
C ALA A 78 -4.53 -11.28 15.63
N PRO A 79 -4.27 -12.28 16.47
CA PRO A 79 -3.10 -13.14 16.32
C PRO A 79 -3.17 -13.95 15.01
N PRO A 80 -2.06 -14.58 14.55
CA PRO A 80 -2.12 -15.52 13.44
C PRO A 80 -3.17 -16.61 13.66
N GLY A 81 -3.95 -16.93 12.62
CA GLY A 81 -4.98 -17.94 12.71
C GLY A 81 -5.82 -18.07 11.44
N PRO A 82 -6.36 -19.27 11.15
CA PRO A 82 -7.06 -19.56 9.91
C PRO A 82 -8.40 -18.82 9.77
N ASP A 83 -9.04 -18.43 10.88
CA ASP A 83 -10.31 -17.70 10.86
C ASP A 83 -10.16 -16.31 10.20
N TYR A 84 -8.95 -15.75 10.23
CA TYR A 84 -8.67 -14.38 9.76
C TYR A 84 -8.21 -14.28 8.30
N ALA A 85 -8.16 -15.39 7.57
CA ALA A 85 -7.75 -15.44 6.16
C ALA A 85 -8.89 -14.99 5.22
N VAL A 86 -9.31 -13.72 5.36
CA VAL A 86 -10.50 -13.15 4.70
C VAL A 86 -10.23 -12.51 3.34
N VAL A 87 -8.98 -12.51 2.87
CA VAL A 87 -8.58 -11.99 1.55
C VAL A 87 -8.22 -13.19 0.65
N ASN A 88 -9.20 -13.73 -0.06
CA ASN A 88 -8.98 -14.87 -0.97
C ASN A 88 -8.23 -16.08 -0.34
N GLY A 89 -8.53 -16.38 0.93
CA GLY A 89 -7.85 -17.44 1.67
C GLY A 89 -6.48 -17.03 2.23
N LEU A 90 -6.12 -15.79 2.14
CA LEU A 90 -4.94 -15.17 2.75
C LEU A 90 -5.35 -14.14 3.80
N ARG A 91 -4.41 -13.78 4.66
CA ARG A 91 -4.49 -12.61 5.51
C ARG A 91 -3.39 -11.64 5.15
N MET A 92 -3.78 -10.49 4.61
CA MET A 92 -2.83 -9.42 4.30
C MET A 92 -3.50 -8.04 4.37
N THR A 93 -2.73 -7.03 4.73
CA THR A 93 -3.10 -5.63 4.64
C THR A 93 -2.27 -4.98 3.53
N GLY A 94 -2.83 -4.88 2.32
CA GLY A 94 -2.15 -4.37 1.14
C GLY A 94 -3.04 -4.50 -0.09
N GLY A 95 -2.62 -3.97 -1.25
CA GLY A 95 -3.37 -4.01 -2.51
C GLY A 95 -4.77 -3.41 -2.41
N SER A 96 -4.98 -2.55 -1.42
CA SER A 96 -6.29 -1.98 -1.08
C SER A 96 -7.40 -3.02 -0.90
N PHE A 97 -7.03 -4.27 -0.51
CA PHE A 97 -7.97 -5.39 -0.39
C PHE A 97 -8.83 -5.33 0.87
N SER A 98 -8.33 -4.79 1.98
CA SER A 98 -8.89 -5.00 3.31
C SER A 98 -10.41 -4.82 3.37
N THR A 99 -10.94 -3.65 2.99
CA THR A 99 -12.39 -3.40 3.04
C THR A 99 -13.12 -4.13 1.92
N ARG A 100 -12.66 -4.00 0.67
CA ARG A 100 -13.41 -4.55 -0.49
C ARG A 100 -13.55 -6.08 -0.47
N SER A 101 -12.56 -6.80 0.08
CA SER A 101 -12.61 -8.25 0.16
C SER A 101 -13.36 -8.77 1.39
N SER A 102 -13.48 -7.98 2.45
CA SER A 102 -14.09 -8.41 3.71
C SER A 102 -15.45 -7.80 3.99
N PHE A 103 -15.93 -6.85 3.19
CA PHE A 103 -17.15 -6.10 3.46
C PHE A 103 -18.37 -7.00 3.73
N GLU A 104 -18.67 -7.91 2.82
CA GLU A 104 -19.78 -8.86 2.97
C GLU A 104 -19.57 -9.80 4.17
N ALA A 105 -18.34 -10.33 4.35
CA ALA A 105 -18.01 -11.20 5.45
C ALA A 105 -18.18 -10.52 6.80
N MET A 106 -17.76 -9.26 6.93
CA MET A 106 -17.90 -8.49 8.17
C MET A 106 -19.35 -8.09 8.43
N ARG A 107 -20.13 -7.81 7.40
CA ARG A 107 -21.58 -7.63 7.56
C ARG A 107 -22.24 -8.91 8.08
N ARG A 108 -21.95 -10.07 7.47
CA ARG A 108 -22.48 -11.36 7.93
C ARG A 108 -22.09 -11.66 9.36
N LEU A 109 -20.85 -11.35 9.76
CA LEU A 109 -20.38 -11.50 11.14
C LEU A 109 -21.26 -10.71 12.12
N GLY A 110 -21.53 -9.43 11.83
CA GLY A 110 -22.41 -8.59 12.65
C GLY A 110 -23.87 -9.11 12.69
N ALA A 111 -24.41 -9.50 11.53
CA ALA A 111 -25.77 -10.05 11.43
C ALA A 111 -25.92 -11.39 12.16
N THR A 112 -24.93 -12.26 12.08
CA THR A 112 -24.90 -13.55 12.80
C THR A 112 -24.87 -13.32 14.31
N ALA A 113 -24.01 -12.44 14.79
CA ALA A 113 -23.96 -12.08 16.21
C ALA A 113 -25.29 -11.50 16.70
N ARG A 114 -25.93 -10.62 15.93
CA ARG A 114 -27.25 -10.08 16.24
C ARG A 114 -28.31 -11.19 16.32
N GLU A 115 -28.32 -12.13 15.37
CA GLU A 115 -29.27 -13.23 15.32
C GLU A 115 -29.13 -14.15 16.55
N MET A 116 -27.88 -14.47 16.94
CA MET A 116 -27.61 -15.23 18.16
C MET A 116 -28.10 -14.50 19.43
N LEU A 117 -27.89 -13.19 19.53
CA LEU A 117 -28.38 -12.37 20.64
C LEU A 117 -29.92 -12.31 20.69
N LEU A 118 -30.59 -12.21 19.52
CA LEU A 118 -32.06 -12.25 19.45
C LEU A 118 -32.60 -13.59 19.93
N ARG A 119 -31.98 -14.72 19.55
CA ARG A 119 -32.40 -16.06 20.04
C ARG A 119 -32.19 -16.21 21.54
N ALA A 120 -31.04 -15.76 22.05
CA ALA A 120 -30.80 -15.78 23.48
C ALA A 120 -31.82 -14.95 24.27
N ALA A 121 -32.15 -13.75 23.78
CA ALA A 121 -33.15 -12.88 24.40
C ALA A 121 -34.57 -13.47 24.31
N ALA A 122 -34.92 -14.13 23.20
CA ALA A 122 -36.23 -14.80 23.05
C ALA A 122 -36.45 -15.89 24.12
N ALA A 123 -35.41 -16.67 24.38
CA ALA A 123 -35.42 -17.67 25.45
C ALA A 123 -35.51 -17.03 26.83
N GLU A 124 -34.68 -16.01 27.12
CA GLU A 124 -34.65 -15.33 28.43
C GLU A 124 -35.94 -14.58 28.76
N LEU A 125 -36.53 -13.93 27.75
CA LEU A 125 -37.76 -13.16 27.91
C LEU A 125 -39.03 -14.01 27.77
N ALA A 126 -38.90 -15.29 27.36
CA ALA A 126 -39.97 -16.22 27.05
C ALA A 126 -40.99 -15.63 26.02
N VAL A 127 -40.47 -15.05 24.92
CA VAL A 127 -41.25 -14.44 23.85
C VAL A 127 -40.78 -14.93 22.45
N PRO A 128 -41.62 -14.88 21.43
CA PRO A 128 -41.19 -15.21 20.06
C PRO A 128 -40.06 -14.28 19.60
N GLN A 129 -39.05 -14.82 18.95
CA GLN A 129 -37.93 -14.04 18.40
C GLN A 129 -38.44 -12.93 17.43
N ALA A 130 -39.49 -13.20 16.65
CA ALA A 130 -40.05 -12.25 15.71
C ALA A 130 -40.66 -10.99 16.38
N SER A 131 -40.94 -11.01 17.69
CA SER A 131 -41.41 -9.87 18.46
C SER A 131 -40.31 -8.98 18.98
N LEU A 132 -39.04 -9.36 18.76
CA LEU A 132 -37.85 -8.67 19.26
C LEU A 132 -37.24 -7.79 18.16
N THR A 133 -36.72 -6.66 18.58
CA THR A 133 -35.91 -5.76 17.77
C THR A 133 -34.57 -5.48 18.47
N THR A 134 -33.59 -4.95 17.72
CA THR A 134 -32.32 -4.53 18.28
C THR A 134 -32.11 -3.03 18.14
N GLY A 135 -31.37 -2.44 19.03
CA GLY A 135 -31.02 -1.02 18.97
C GLY A 135 -30.02 -0.64 20.04
N ASN A 136 -28.99 0.06 19.65
CA ASN A 136 -27.95 0.61 20.53
C ASN A 136 -27.37 -0.40 21.54
N GLY A 137 -27.07 -1.63 21.10
CA GLY A 137 -26.50 -2.68 21.95
C GLY A 137 -27.49 -3.35 22.91
N ARG A 138 -28.78 -3.29 22.61
CA ARG A 138 -29.85 -3.93 23.38
C ARG A 138 -30.81 -4.71 22.49
N VAL A 139 -31.35 -5.79 23.02
CA VAL A 139 -32.53 -6.47 22.47
C VAL A 139 -33.76 -5.93 23.17
N ILE A 140 -34.80 -5.55 22.44
CA ILE A 140 -35.98 -4.85 22.91
C ILE A 140 -37.25 -5.65 22.55
N HIS A 141 -38.10 -5.90 23.55
CA HIS A 141 -39.47 -6.39 23.36
C HIS A 141 -40.45 -5.24 23.59
N ALA A 142 -40.81 -4.56 22.53
CA ALA A 142 -41.64 -3.33 22.57
C ALA A 142 -42.98 -3.54 23.30
N ALA A 143 -43.65 -4.69 23.06
CA ALA A 143 -44.96 -4.99 23.63
C ALA A 143 -44.98 -5.06 25.16
N SER A 144 -43.87 -5.46 25.81
CA SER A 144 -43.76 -5.51 27.29
C SER A 144 -42.87 -4.40 27.87
N GLY A 145 -42.24 -3.57 27.04
CA GLY A 145 -41.26 -2.57 27.48
C GLY A 145 -39.98 -3.13 28.05
N ARG A 146 -39.80 -4.47 28.03
CA ARG A 146 -38.55 -5.11 28.53
C ARG A 146 -37.43 -5.01 27.50
N SER A 147 -36.20 -4.86 27.98
CA SER A 147 -35.00 -4.90 27.15
C SER A 147 -33.82 -5.51 27.89
N LEU A 148 -32.91 -6.19 27.15
CA LEU A 148 -31.69 -6.78 27.67
C LEU A 148 -30.47 -6.25 26.93
N GLY A 149 -29.43 -5.88 27.64
CA GLY A 149 -28.14 -5.50 27.06
C GLY A 149 -27.43 -6.70 26.43
N TYR A 150 -26.61 -6.45 25.42
CA TYR A 150 -25.87 -7.50 24.76
C TYR A 150 -24.90 -8.23 25.70
N GLY A 151 -24.31 -7.52 26.65
CA GLY A 151 -23.40 -8.10 27.64
C GLY A 151 -24.08 -9.14 28.54
N VAL A 152 -25.34 -8.93 28.91
CA VAL A 152 -26.14 -9.90 29.68
C VAL A 152 -26.42 -11.16 28.87
N LEU A 153 -26.62 -11.01 27.56
CA LEU A 153 -27.00 -12.09 26.63
C LEU A 153 -25.78 -12.86 26.07
N ALA A 154 -24.58 -12.30 26.18
CA ALA A 154 -23.41 -12.78 25.48
C ALA A 154 -23.08 -14.26 25.75
N ALA A 155 -23.13 -14.70 27.01
CA ALA A 155 -22.84 -16.07 27.40
C ALA A 155 -23.88 -17.07 26.82
N ALA A 156 -25.17 -16.72 26.91
CA ALA A 156 -26.25 -17.55 26.36
C ALA A 156 -26.21 -17.59 24.84
N ALA A 157 -25.90 -16.44 24.19
CA ALA A 157 -25.75 -16.36 22.75
C ALA A 157 -24.55 -17.22 22.27
N LEU A 158 -23.41 -17.19 22.95
CA LEU A 158 -22.22 -17.96 22.60
C LEU A 158 -22.46 -19.49 22.63
N ALA A 159 -23.37 -19.96 23.46
CA ALA A 159 -23.76 -21.38 23.52
C ALA A 159 -24.59 -21.86 22.32
N LEU A 160 -25.09 -20.93 21.50
CA LEU A 160 -25.90 -21.23 20.33
C LEU A 160 -25.02 -21.50 19.10
N GLN A 161 -25.49 -22.40 18.22
CA GLN A 161 -24.86 -22.58 16.91
C GLN A 161 -25.24 -21.38 16.00
N PRO A 162 -24.25 -20.77 15.30
CA PRO A 162 -24.53 -19.77 14.28
C PRO A 162 -25.43 -20.33 13.17
N ARG A 163 -26.24 -19.47 12.57
CA ARG A 163 -27.03 -19.79 11.37
C ARG A 163 -26.36 -19.25 10.12
N ASP A 164 -26.48 -19.97 9.02
CA ASP A 164 -25.91 -19.57 7.71
C ASP A 164 -26.88 -18.64 6.93
N ASP A 165 -28.17 -18.64 7.27
CA ASP A 165 -29.24 -17.93 6.58
C ASP A 165 -29.60 -16.54 7.20
N VAL A 166 -28.61 -15.84 7.72
CA VAL A 166 -28.82 -14.52 8.33
C VAL A 166 -29.17 -13.47 7.27
N THR A 167 -30.15 -12.65 7.59
CA THR A 167 -30.58 -11.53 6.72
C THR A 167 -29.74 -10.29 7.02
N LEU A 168 -29.10 -9.75 5.97
CA LEU A 168 -28.38 -8.47 6.03
C LEU A 168 -29.37 -7.30 5.88
N LYS A 169 -29.03 -6.16 6.47
CA LYS A 169 -29.80 -4.92 6.30
C LYS A 169 -29.78 -4.44 4.84
N ASP A 170 -30.88 -3.87 4.41
CA ASP A 170 -30.94 -3.16 3.11
C ASP A 170 -30.06 -1.89 3.17
N PRO A 171 -29.31 -1.57 2.13
CA PRO A 171 -28.50 -0.34 2.09
C PRO A 171 -29.26 0.95 2.37
N LYS A 172 -30.57 1.02 2.02
CA LYS A 172 -31.43 2.17 2.35
C LYS A 172 -31.60 2.41 3.85
N ASP A 173 -31.43 1.35 4.66
CA ASP A 173 -31.62 1.36 6.12
C ASP A 173 -30.30 1.57 6.88
N PHE A 174 -29.20 1.82 6.19
CA PHE A 174 -27.89 2.05 6.81
C PHE A 174 -27.86 3.32 7.65
N ARG A 175 -27.43 3.17 8.89
CA ARG A 175 -27.26 4.25 9.86
C ARG A 175 -25.84 4.79 9.86
N TRP A 176 -24.85 3.93 9.69
CA TRP A 176 -23.42 4.27 9.79
C TRP A 176 -22.68 4.05 8.46
N ILE A 177 -22.92 2.96 7.73
CA ILE A 177 -22.29 2.75 6.41
C ILE A 177 -22.70 3.88 5.46
N GLY A 178 -21.71 4.47 4.78
CA GLY A 178 -21.90 5.64 3.91
C GLY A 178 -21.93 6.97 4.65
N LYS A 179 -21.73 6.98 5.98
CA LYS A 179 -21.72 8.20 6.79
C LYS A 179 -20.33 8.48 7.38
N PRO A 180 -20.00 9.75 7.65
CA PRO A 180 -18.76 10.10 8.32
C PRO A 180 -18.84 9.69 9.80
N VAL A 181 -18.11 8.65 10.17
CA VAL A 181 -17.93 8.22 11.56
C VAL A 181 -16.52 8.65 12.01
N ALA A 182 -16.43 9.19 13.22
CA ALA A 182 -15.14 9.61 13.79
C ALA A 182 -14.19 8.40 13.94
N ARG A 183 -12.91 8.61 13.65
CA ARG A 183 -11.90 7.56 13.78
C ARG A 183 -11.74 7.14 15.24
N LEU A 184 -11.75 5.83 15.49
CA LEU A 184 -11.63 5.25 16.84
C LEU A 184 -10.24 5.49 17.47
N ASP A 185 -9.22 5.55 16.63
CA ASP A 185 -7.80 5.66 17.03
C ASP A 185 -7.32 7.11 17.22
N MET A 186 -8.12 8.10 16.85
CA MET A 186 -7.68 9.51 16.82
C MET A 186 -7.35 10.04 18.21
N ARG A 187 -8.17 9.71 19.21
CA ARG A 187 -7.96 10.18 20.58
C ARG A 187 -6.61 9.70 21.12
N ASP A 188 -6.36 8.39 21.04
CA ASP A 188 -5.15 7.80 21.60
C ASP A 188 -3.89 8.28 20.88
N LYS A 189 -3.98 8.49 19.56
CA LYS A 189 -2.89 9.11 18.78
C LYS A 189 -2.62 10.56 19.20
N SER A 190 -3.66 11.37 19.40
CA SER A 190 -3.50 12.79 19.72
C SER A 190 -3.01 13.07 21.15
N ILE A 191 -3.17 12.14 22.08
CA ILE A 191 -2.73 12.28 23.48
C ILE A 191 -1.56 11.35 23.84
N GLY A 192 -0.92 10.72 22.85
CA GLY A 192 0.27 9.89 23.05
C GLY A 192 0.02 8.54 23.75
N ARG A 193 -1.21 7.99 23.68
CA ARG A 193 -1.54 6.65 24.23
C ARG A 193 -1.50 5.54 23.17
N ALA A 194 -1.46 5.88 21.89
CA ALA A 194 -1.30 4.89 20.85
C ALA A 194 0.07 4.19 20.99
N VAL A 195 0.08 2.87 20.86
CA VAL A 195 1.28 2.05 21.06
C VAL A 195 1.78 1.55 19.69
N TYR A 196 2.98 1.93 19.35
CA TYR A 196 3.73 1.48 18.17
C TYR A 196 4.82 0.48 18.58
N SER A 197 5.48 -0.13 17.61
CA SER A 197 6.55 -1.08 17.90
C SER A 197 7.70 -0.47 18.70
N ILE A 198 8.04 0.79 18.43
CA ILE A 198 9.08 1.53 19.17
C ILE A 198 8.69 1.83 20.63
N ASP A 199 7.41 1.70 21.00
CA ASP A 199 6.90 2.01 22.34
C ASP A 199 6.85 0.80 23.27
N ILE A 200 7.01 -0.41 22.74
CA ILE A 200 6.94 -1.65 23.51
C ILE A 200 7.97 -1.63 24.65
N ARG A 201 7.54 -1.96 25.85
CA ARG A 201 8.38 -2.06 27.05
C ARG A 201 8.14 -3.41 27.71
N LEU A 202 9.21 -4.13 28.00
CA LEU A 202 9.17 -5.39 28.72
C LEU A 202 10.19 -5.35 29.87
N ASP A 203 9.88 -6.06 30.95
CA ASP A 203 10.79 -6.18 32.08
C ASP A 203 12.11 -6.82 31.65
N GLY A 204 13.19 -6.23 32.09
CA GLY A 204 14.53 -6.70 31.75
C GLY A 204 14.96 -6.53 30.30
N MET A 205 14.17 -5.78 29.48
CA MET A 205 14.49 -5.56 28.08
C MET A 205 15.79 -4.77 27.87
N VAL A 206 16.56 -5.19 26.88
CA VAL A 206 17.73 -4.48 26.39
C VAL A 206 17.53 -3.97 24.95
N HIS A 207 18.40 -3.09 24.52
CA HIS A 207 18.27 -2.38 23.24
C HIS A 207 19.43 -2.70 22.34
N ALA A 208 19.16 -2.99 21.09
CA ALA A 208 20.17 -3.24 20.09
C ALA A 208 20.17 -2.17 19.01
N ALA A 209 21.33 -1.68 18.66
CA ALA A 209 21.59 -0.90 17.46
C ALA A 209 22.34 -1.78 16.45
N ILE A 210 21.96 -1.66 15.20
CA ILE A 210 22.50 -2.43 14.08
C ILE A 210 23.37 -1.50 13.22
N ARG A 211 24.45 -2.03 12.71
CA ARG A 211 25.26 -1.42 11.66
C ARG A 211 25.37 -2.42 10.52
N HIS A 212 24.68 -2.14 9.43
CA HIS A 212 24.69 -3.00 8.26
C HIS A 212 25.98 -2.83 7.44
N ALA A 213 26.26 -3.84 6.64
CA ALA A 213 27.34 -3.77 5.67
C ALA A 213 27.10 -2.62 4.66
N PRO A 214 28.15 -1.92 4.23
CA PRO A 214 28.02 -0.80 3.29
C PRO A 214 27.59 -1.22 1.89
N HIS A 215 27.83 -2.48 1.52
CA HIS A 215 27.33 -3.09 0.28
C HIS A 215 26.38 -4.23 0.61
N LEU A 216 25.23 -4.23 0.00
CA LEU A 216 24.24 -5.29 0.15
C LEU A 216 24.83 -6.64 -0.30
N GLY A 217 24.71 -7.66 0.55
CA GLY A 217 25.24 -9.01 0.31
C GLY A 217 26.65 -9.24 0.83
N THR A 218 27.29 -8.25 1.46
CA THR A 218 28.58 -8.46 2.13
C THR A 218 28.42 -8.83 3.61
N GLU A 219 29.42 -9.53 4.16
CA GLU A 219 29.39 -10.09 5.52
C GLU A 219 30.50 -9.52 6.40
N PRO A 220 30.32 -9.42 7.72
CA PRO A 220 31.37 -8.99 8.62
C PRO A 220 32.44 -10.11 8.79
N GLU A 221 33.70 -9.86 8.38
CA GLU A 221 34.80 -10.80 8.51
C GLU A 221 35.52 -10.66 9.85
N ALA A 222 35.75 -9.43 10.30
CA ALA A 222 36.38 -9.15 11.58
C ALA A 222 35.84 -7.91 12.25
N ILE A 223 35.85 -7.91 13.59
CA ILE A 223 35.62 -6.74 14.44
C ILE A 223 36.89 -6.57 15.29
N THR A 224 37.74 -5.62 14.93
CA THR A 224 39.10 -5.52 15.47
C THR A 224 39.14 -4.91 16.87
N ASN A 225 38.16 -4.09 17.25
CA ASN A 225 38.08 -3.42 18.55
C ASN A 225 36.88 -3.88 19.40
N ALA A 226 36.39 -5.10 19.20
CA ALA A 226 35.23 -5.61 19.93
C ALA A 226 35.38 -5.60 21.45
N ALA A 227 36.59 -5.81 21.99
CA ALA A 227 36.85 -5.77 23.43
C ALA A 227 36.72 -4.34 24.01
N GLU A 228 37.21 -3.34 23.30
CA GLU A 228 37.08 -1.92 23.67
C GLU A 228 35.61 -1.50 23.69
N VAL A 229 34.84 -1.85 22.67
CA VAL A 229 33.45 -1.53 22.56
C VAL A 229 32.59 -2.23 23.64
N ARG A 230 32.93 -3.50 23.97
CA ARG A 230 32.26 -4.19 25.09
C ARG A 230 32.53 -3.53 26.44
N ALA A 231 33.62 -2.83 26.61
CA ALA A 231 33.95 -2.10 27.84
C ALA A 231 33.24 -0.72 27.94
N MET A 232 32.55 -0.26 26.90
CA MET A 232 31.83 0.99 26.93
C MET A 232 30.60 0.95 27.89
N PRO A 233 30.25 2.08 28.50
CA PRO A 233 29.19 2.14 29.51
C PRO A 233 27.85 1.56 29.00
N GLY A 234 27.31 0.59 29.74
CA GLY A 234 26.01 -0.02 29.47
C GLY A 234 25.99 -1.07 28.36
N VAL A 235 27.11 -1.28 27.65
CA VAL A 235 27.21 -2.32 26.62
C VAL A 235 27.21 -3.70 27.27
N GLN A 236 26.41 -4.62 26.71
CA GLN A 236 26.25 -5.98 27.23
C GLN A 236 26.71 -7.05 26.23
N ALA A 237 26.58 -6.78 24.94
CA ALA A 237 27.04 -7.70 23.91
C ALA A 237 27.45 -6.95 22.63
N VAL A 238 28.38 -7.55 21.89
CA VAL A 238 28.75 -7.20 20.51
C VAL A 238 28.66 -8.47 19.68
N GLU A 239 27.75 -8.49 18.72
CA GLU A 239 27.37 -9.69 17.96
C GLU A 239 27.56 -9.49 16.45
N ARG A 240 27.93 -10.57 15.77
CA ARG A 240 27.87 -10.63 14.30
C ARG A 240 26.52 -11.18 13.88
N LEU A 241 25.94 -10.55 12.89
CA LEU A 241 24.67 -10.96 12.26
C LEU A 241 24.90 -11.11 10.76
N PRO A 242 24.03 -11.85 10.05
CA PRO A 242 24.08 -11.88 8.58
C PRO A 242 24.00 -10.46 8.01
N GLY A 243 25.00 -10.06 7.24
CA GLY A 243 25.11 -8.73 6.61
C GLY A 243 25.25 -7.55 7.58
N ALA A 244 25.51 -7.78 8.89
CA ALA A 244 25.52 -6.71 9.88
C ALA A 244 26.36 -7.04 11.12
N VAL A 245 26.60 -6.03 11.94
CA VAL A 245 27.04 -6.16 13.32
C VAL A 245 26.05 -5.47 14.24
N ALA A 246 25.93 -5.94 15.48
CA ALA A 246 25.03 -5.39 16.47
C ALA A 246 25.73 -5.10 17.77
N VAL A 247 25.32 -4.03 18.46
CA VAL A 247 25.65 -3.79 19.86
C VAL A 247 24.39 -3.80 20.67
N VAL A 248 24.40 -4.56 21.77
CA VAL A 248 23.30 -4.62 22.75
C VAL A 248 23.72 -3.84 23.99
N ALA A 249 22.86 -2.92 24.46
CA ALA A 249 23.11 -2.11 25.65
C ALA A 249 21.83 -1.90 26.45
N ASP A 250 21.97 -1.29 27.64
CA ASP A 250 20.85 -0.94 28.53
C ASP A 250 19.95 0.18 27.97
N THR A 251 20.49 1.01 27.05
CA THR A 251 19.72 2.02 26.28
C THR A 251 20.08 1.96 24.80
N TRP A 252 19.13 2.35 23.95
CA TRP A 252 19.38 2.41 22.50
C TRP A 252 20.49 3.41 22.13
N TRP A 253 20.55 4.54 22.82
CA TRP A 253 21.59 5.55 22.56
C TRP A 253 22.99 5.01 22.82
N ARG A 254 23.19 4.28 23.93
CA ARG A 254 24.47 3.63 24.23
C ARG A 254 24.81 2.54 23.22
N ALA A 255 23.81 1.74 22.83
CA ALA A 255 23.97 0.74 21.79
C ALA A 255 24.40 1.36 20.47
N ARG A 256 23.75 2.46 20.04
CA ARG A 256 24.09 3.19 18.82
C ARG A 256 25.49 3.78 18.86
N THR A 257 25.81 4.53 19.91
CA THR A 257 27.14 5.14 20.07
C THR A 257 28.25 4.08 20.01
N ALA A 258 28.03 2.94 20.64
CA ALA A 258 28.98 1.84 20.64
C ALA A 258 29.04 1.13 19.26
N ALA A 259 27.92 0.98 18.56
CA ALA A 259 27.90 0.40 17.22
C ALA A 259 28.64 1.28 16.19
N GLU A 260 28.55 2.60 16.31
CA GLU A 260 29.28 3.56 15.49
C GLU A 260 30.81 3.48 15.73
N ALA A 261 31.23 3.16 16.96
CA ALA A 261 32.66 3.00 17.32
C ALA A 261 33.27 1.69 16.83
N LEU A 262 32.49 0.71 16.38
CA LEU A 262 33.02 -0.57 15.89
C LEU A 262 33.90 -0.39 14.66
N GLN A 263 35.05 -1.06 14.67
CA GLN A 263 35.94 -1.20 13.53
C GLN A 263 35.74 -2.58 12.90
N VAL A 264 35.02 -2.58 11.75
CA VAL A 264 34.58 -3.80 11.08
C VAL A 264 35.25 -3.93 9.73
N THR A 265 35.82 -5.09 9.48
CA THR A 265 36.27 -5.51 8.15
C THR A 265 35.12 -6.29 7.50
N TRP A 266 34.71 -5.86 6.32
CA TRP A 266 33.67 -6.49 5.54
C TRP A 266 34.25 -7.33 4.40
N SER A 267 33.52 -8.38 4.01
CA SER A 267 33.90 -9.16 2.84
C SER A 267 33.80 -8.28 1.57
N ARG A 268 34.53 -8.72 0.54
CA ARG A 268 34.45 -8.03 -0.75
C ARG A 268 33.07 -8.20 -1.39
N PRO A 269 32.51 -7.13 -2.01
CA PRO A 269 31.31 -7.27 -2.79
C PRO A 269 31.47 -8.30 -3.91
N ALA A 270 30.51 -9.22 -4.00
CA ALA A 270 30.42 -10.16 -5.11
C ALA A 270 29.81 -9.48 -6.35
N PRO A 271 29.82 -10.12 -7.54
CA PRO A 271 29.07 -9.67 -8.71
C PRO A 271 27.59 -9.49 -8.40
N ASP A 272 26.90 -8.64 -9.18
CA ASP A 272 25.47 -8.38 -9.03
C ASP A 272 24.64 -9.68 -9.03
N GLY A 273 23.73 -9.77 -8.09
CA GLY A 273 22.83 -10.90 -7.90
C GLY A 273 21.59 -10.51 -7.12
N VAL A 274 20.72 -11.46 -6.78
CA VAL A 274 19.53 -11.16 -5.97
C VAL A 274 19.94 -10.73 -4.56
N ALA A 275 19.57 -9.49 -4.18
CA ALA A 275 19.97 -8.87 -2.92
C ALA A 275 21.50 -8.88 -2.69
N ASN A 276 22.24 -8.68 -3.75
CA ASN A 276 23.69 -8.62 -3.73
C ASN A 276 24.17 -7.60 -4.79
N VAL A 277 24.87 -6.58 -4.34
CA VAL A 277 25.25 -5.42 -5.15
C VAL A 277 26.76 -5.33 -5.27
N SER A 278 27.27 -5.36 -6.50
CA SER A 278 28.70 -5.22 -6.79
C SER A 278 29.22 -3.82 -6.48
N ALA A 279 30.53 -3.69 -6.28
CA ALA A 279 31.17 -2.39 -6.07
C ALA A 279 31.06 -1.43 -7.28
N GLY A 280 30.75 -1.95 -8.46
CA GLY A 280 30.58 -1.14 -9.68
C GLY A 280 29.14 -0.77 -10.00
N PHE A 281 28.17 -1.25 -9.23
CA PHE A 281 26.75 -1.01 -9.50
C PHE A 281 26.36 0.47 -9.36
N SER A 282 25.55 0.97 -10.30
CA SER A 282 24.95 2.30 -10.24
C SER A 282 23.52 2.31 -10.77
N SER A 283 22.69 3.25 -10.30
CA SER A 283 21.34 3.45 -10.83
C SER A 283 21.35 3.83 -12.32
N ALA A 284 22.35 4.58 -12.77
CA ALA A 284 22.52 4.95 -14.17
C ALA A 284 22.80 3.73 -15.06
N ALA A 285 23.69 2.82 -14.62
CA ALA A 285 23.98 1.57 -15.35
C ALA A 285 22.73 0.65 -15.37
N MET A 286 21.98 0.59 -14.27
CA MET A 286 20.73 -0.18 -14.23
C MET A 286 19.69 0.38 -15.22
N LEU A 287 19.51 1.70 -15.26
CA LEU A 287 18.60 2.34 -16.21
C LEU A 287 19.03 2.07 -17.66
N ALA A 288 20.34 2.12 -17.95
CA ALA A 288 20.87 1.75 -19.28
C ALA A 288 20.52 0.29 -19.63
N ALA A 289 20.71 -0.64 -18.68
CA ALA A 289 20.35 -2.04 -18.87
C ALA A 289 18.85 -2.24 -19.16
N LEU A 290 17.96 -1.47 -18.53
CA LEU A 290 16.53 -1.49 -18.85
C LEU A 290 16.24 -0.93 -20.25
N ARG A 291 16.90 0.17 -20.63
CA ARG A 291 16.74 0.79 -21.95
C ARG A 291 17.22 -0.11 -23.08
N ASP A 292 18.32 -0.80 -22.87
CA ASP A 292 18.99 -1.63 -23.86
C ASP A 292 18.49 -3.09 -23.86
N ALA A 293 17.56 -3.43 -22.96
CA ALA A 293 17.03 -4.78 -22.85
C ALA A 293 16.49 -5.29 -24.19
N PRO A 294 17.03 -6.44 -24.71
CA PRO A 294 16.70 -6.93 -26.04
C PRO A 294 15.39 -7.69 -26.09
N GLY A 295 14.86 -7.82 -27.30
CA GLY A 295 13.82 -8.76 -27.66
C GLY A 295 12.40 -8.21 -27.62
N PRO A 296 11.46 -8.97 -28.18
CA PRO A 296 10.06 -8.56 -28.25
C PRO A 296 9.32 -8.67 -26.90
N GLY A 297 9.94 -9.31 -25.89
CA GLY A 297 9.30 -9.60 -24.62
C GLY A 297 8.21 -10.68 -24.68
N VAL A 298 7.59 -10.92 -23.51
CA VAL A 298 6.46 -11.85 -23.38
C VAL A 298 5.17 -11.06 -23.56
N PRO A 299 4.19 -11.52 -24.39
CA PRO A 299 2.91 -10.86 -24.53
C PRO A 299 2.14 -10.80 -23.19
N ALA A 300 1.71 -9.61 -22.80
CA ALA A 300 0.87 -9.36 -21.62
C ALA A 300 -0.57 -8.99 -22.01
N GLU A 301 -0.74 -8.21 -23.07
CA GLU A 301 -2.05 -7.87 -23.64
C GLU A 301 -1.93 -7.77 -25.16
N GLN A 302 -2.98 -8.21 -25.89
CA GLN A 302 -3.08 -8.01 -27.34
C GLN A 302 -4.55 -7.85 -27.75
N ALA A 303 -4.81 -6.88 -28.62
CA ALA A 303 -6.10 -6.68 -29.26
C ALA A 303 -5.89 -6.17 -30.69
N GLY A 304 -6.75 -6.59 -31.62
CA GLY A 304 -6.68 -6.20 -33.03
C GLY A 304 -5.40 -6.68 -33.73
N ASP A 305 -5.01 -5.94 -34.76
CA ASP A 305 -3.79 -6.14 -35.55
C ASP A 305 -2.93 -4.86 -35.55
N PRO A 306 -2.04 -4.68 -34.56
CA PRO A 306 -1.18 -3.52 -34.51
C PRO A 306 -0.26 -3.38 -35.72
N ASP A 307 0.28 -4.49 -36.25
CA ASP A 307 1.23 -4.45 -37.36
C ASP A 307 0.59 -3.87 -38.62
N ALA A 308 -0.62 -4.32 -38.97
CA ALA A 308 -1.39 -3.76 -40.08
C ALA A 308 -1.76 -2.29 -39.85
N ALA A 309 -2.12 -1.93 -38.61
CA ALA A 309 -2.46 -0.55 -38.26
C ALA A 309 -1.24 0.40 -38.38
N PHE A 310 -0.05 -0.04 -37.98
CA PHE A 310 1.19 0.73 -38.15
C PHE A 310 1.58 0.90 -39.60
N ALA A 311 1.38 -0.12 -40.44
CA ALA A 311 1.67 -0.04 -41.86
C ALA A 311 0.78 0.98 -42.62
N GLY A 312 -0.46 1.19 -42.13
CA GLY A 312 -1.41 2.18 -42.66
C GLY A 312 -1.40 3.55 -41.97
N ALA A 313 -0.49 3.78 -41.03
CA ALA A 313 -0.48 5.00 -40.21
C ALA A 313 -0.08 6.23 -41.03
N THR A 314 -0.77 7.36 -40.76
CA THR A 314 -0.38 8.66 -41.32
C THR A 314 0.77 9.30 -40.53
N ARG A 315 0.88 8.97 -39.26
CA ARG A 315 1.92 9.43 -38.36
C ARG A 315 2.19 8.39 -37.26
N VAL A 316 3.46 8.25 -36.91
CA VAL A 316 3.89 7.42 -35.78
C VAL A 316 4.50 8.33 -34.70
N VAL A 317 4.15 8.09 -33.45
CA VAL A 317 4.69 8.77 -32.26
C VAL A 317 5.40 7.73 -31.40
N GLU A 318 6.62 8.04 -30.96
CA GLU A 318 7.40 7.15 -30.11
C GLU A 318 7.93 7.92 -28.90
N ALA A 319 7.92 7.27 -27.73
CA ALA A 319 8.52 7.81 -26.51
C ALA A 319 8.95 6.67 -25.57
N ALA A 320 9.87 7.01 -24.67
CA ALA A 320 10.25 6.13 -23.58
C ALA A 320 10.26 6.91 -22.26
N TYR A 321 9.87 6.24 -21.20
CA TYR A 321 9.73 6.84 -19.88
C TYR A 321 10.46 6.02 -18.83
N ASP A 322 10.97 6.70 -17.81
CA ASP A 322 11.57 6.06 -16.64
C ASP A 322 11.14 6.71 -15.31
N ALA A 323 11.19 5.91 -14.26
CA ALA A 323 10.96 6.33 -12.90
C ALA A 323 12.00 5.72 -11.96
N PRO A 324 12.54 6.47 -10.96
CA PRO A 324 13.66 6.04 -10.13
C PRO A 324 13.26 5.00 -9.08
N TYR A 325 14.26 4.39 -8.44
CA TYR A 325 14.06 3.74 -7.15
C TYR A 325 13.50 4.72 -6.12
N LEU A 326 12.54 4.28 -5.31
CA LEU A 326 12.03 5.05 -4.17
C LEU A 326 12.14 4.26 -2.87
N ALA A 327 12.45 4.96 -1.78
CA ALA A 327 12.32 4.47 -0.42
C ALA A 327 10.87 4.64 0.08
N HIS A 328 10.49 3.92 1.14
CA HIS A 328 9.17 4.08 1.77
C HIS A 328 9.10 5.33 2.64
N ALA A 329 10.20 5.68 3.29
CA ALA A 329 10.34 6.87 4.12
C ALA A 329 9.20 7.06 5.14
N GLN A 330 8.69 5.94 5.71
CA GLN A 330 7.66 5.98 6.74
C GLN A 330 8.17 6.69 8.00
N LEU A 331 7.25 7.25 8.78
CA LEU A 331 7.62 8.06 9.95
C LEU A 331 8.21 7.21 11.08
N GLU A 332 7.67 6.03 11.36
CA GLU A 332 8.21 5.08 12.34
C GLU A 332 9.40 4.33 11.76
N PRO A 333 10.62 4.45 12.33
CA PRO A 333 11.77 3.66 11.90
C PRO A 333 11.53 2.15 12.13
N PRO A 334 12.07 1.26 11.29
CA PRO A 334 11.92 -0.18 11.44
C PRO A 334 12.42 -0.66 12.80
N SER A 335 11.57 -1.41 13.49
CA SER A 335 11.85 -1.96 14.81
C SER A 335 11.19 -3.32 15.02
N ALA A 336 11.70 -4.07 15.98
CA ALA A 336 11.08 -5.31 16.47
C ALA A 336 11.51 -5.58 17.90
N VAL A 337 10.63 -6.23 18.69
CA VAL A 337 10.96 -6.73 20.02
C VAL A 337 10.75 -8.24 20.05
N ALA A 338 11.77 -8.99 20.42
CA ALA A 338 11.73 -10.44 20.56
C ALA A 338 11.99 -10.87 22.01
N ARG A 339 11.20 -11.83 22.51
CA ARG A 339 11.35 -12.44 23.83
C ARG A 339 11.11 -13.93 23.75
N PHE A 340 12.05 -14.73 24.24
CA PHE A 340 11.80 -16.13 24.52
C PHE A 340 11.17 -16.27 25.92
N ALA A 341 10.04 -16.96 25.97
CA ALA A 341 9.35 -17.28 27.22
C ALA A 341 10.03 -18.48 27.93
N PRO A 342 9.77 -18.72 29.23
CA PRO A 342 10.36 -19.83 29.98
C PRO A 342 10.06 -21.22 29.39
N ASP A 343 8.94 -21.38 28.68
CA ASP A 343 8.57 -22.60 27.96
C ASP A 343 9.29 -22.77 26.60
N GLY A 344 10.19 -21.84 26.26
CA GLY A 344 10.93 -21.83 24.99
C GLY A 344 10.17 -21.25 23.81
N SER A 345 8.91 -20.83 23.97
CA SER A 345 8.15 -20.16 22.93
C SER A 345 8.65 -18.74 22.68
N LEU A 346 8.36 -18.20 21.50
CA LEU A 346 8.78 -16.85 21.08
C LEU A 346 7.58 -15.89 21.04
N ASP A 347 7.69 -14.78 21.75
CA ASP A 347 6.87 -13.60 21.54
C ASP A 347 7.62 -12.60 20.65
N LEU A 348 6.95 -12.12 19.59
CA LEU A 348 7.50 -11.16 18.65
C LEU A 348 6.52 -10.00 18.44
N TRP A 349 6.89 -8.80 18.87
CA TRP A 349 6.18 -7.54 18.55
C TRP A 349 6.86 -6.92 17.34
N VAL A 350 6.12 -6.82 16.24
CA VAL A 350 6.69 -6.35 14.97
C VAL A 350 5.63 -5.72 14.09
N PRO A 351 5.91 -4.54 13.47
CA PRO A 351 5.09 -4.02 12.39
C PRO A 351 5.08 -5.00 11.22
N ASN A 352 3.90 -5.38 10.75
CA ASN A 352 3.78 -6.33 9.66
C ASN A 352 2.48 -6.13 8.88
N GLN A 353 2.47 -6.54 7.62
CA GLN A 353 1.28 -6.55 6.76
C GLN A 353 0.77 -7.97 6.45
N MET A 354 1.48 -9.02 6.91
CA MET A 354 1.14 -10.43 6.74
C MET A 354 1.58 -11.24 7.98
N PRO A 355 0.80 -11.25 9.08
CA PRO A 355 1.22 -11.88 10.34
C PRO A 355 1.64 -13.34 10.21
N GLU A 356 0.94 -14.14 9.39
CA GLU A 356 1.24 -15.56 9.18
C GLU A 356 2.60 -15.77 8.49
N LEU A 357 2.95 -14.93 7.52
CA LEU A 357 4.28 -14.97 6.88
C LEU A 357 5.38 -14.64 7.90
N PHE A 358 5.15 -13.62 8.73
CA PHE A 358 6.10 -13.25 9.78
C PHE A 358 6.26 -14.35 10.81
N GLN A 359 5.17 -15.04 11.19
CA GLN A 359 5.20 -16.20 12.07
C GLN A 359 6.07 -17.33 11.51
N GLN A 360 5.89 -17.67 10.24
CA GLN A 360 6.67 -18.72 9.58
C GLN A 360 8.17 -18.38 9.52
N VAL A 361 8.49 -17.14 9.12
CA VAL A 361 9.89 -16.69 9.05
C VAL A 361 10.52 -16.61 10.44
N ALA A 362 9.78 -16.12 11.44
CA ALA A 362 10.23 -16.05 12.83
C ALA A 362 10.50 -17.44 13.41
N ALA A 363 9.61 -18.41 13.17
CA ALA A 363 9.78 -19.79 13.59
C ALA A 363 11.04 -20.41 12.97
N LYS A 364 11.24 -20.23 11.66
CA LYS A 364 12.45 -20.70 10.97
C LYS A 364 13.71 -20.04 11.56
N THR A 365 13.70 -18.74 11.81
CA THR A 365 14.83 -18.00 12.37
C THR A 365 15.17 -18.45 13.78
N ALA A 366 14.16 -18.70 14.60
CA ALA A 366 14.32 -19.15 15.99
C ALA A 366 14.67 -20.65 16.12
N GLY A 367 14.40 -21.45 15.08
CA GLY A 367 14.48 -22.92 15.13
C GLY A 367 13.28 -23.54 15.86
N LEU A 368 12.10 -22.93 15.74
CA LEU A 368 10.84 -23.33 16.39
C LEU A 368 9.81 -23.79 15.35
N GLN A 369 8.70 -24.39 15.85
CA GLN A 369 7.50 -24.59 15.03
C GLN A 369 6.65 -23.32 15.02
N PRO A 370 5.82 -23.06 13.99
CA PRO A 370 4.99 -21.87 13.91
C PRO A 370 4.05 -21.66 15.09
N ASP A 371 3.48 -22.72 15.66
CA ASP A 371 2.59 -22.68 16.82
C ASP A 371 3.29 -22.28 18.14
N GLN A 372 4.62 -22.34 18.17
CA GLN A 372 5.45 -21.86 19.27
C GLN A 372 5.79 -20.37 19.16
N VAL A 373 5.33 -19.68 18.11
CA VAL A 373 5.60 -18.27 17.87
C VAL A 373 4.31 -17.46 17.94
N ARG A 374 4.29 -16.49 18.84
CA ARG A 374 3.19 -15.52 18.99
C ARG A 374 3.58 -14.19 18.36
N ILE A 375 2.85 -13.78 17.33
CA ILE A 375 3.02 -12.48 16.69
C ILE A 375 2.05 -11.48 17.33
N HIS A 376 2.61 -10.39 17.83
CA HIS A 376 1.90 -9.23 18.31
C HIS A 376 2.07 -8.10 17.29
N SER A 377 0.97 -7.66 16.68
CA SER A 377 0.97 -6.62 15.65
C SER A 377 0.53 -5.29 16.28
N PRO A 378 1.47 -4.39 16.65
CA PRO A 378 1.15 -3.05 17.13
C PRO A 378 0.58 -2.19 15.99
N MET A 379 0.14 -0.97 16.32
CA MET A 379 -0.11 0.03 15.28
C MET A 379 1.18 0.32 14.50
N LEU A 380 1.03 0.58 13.20
CA LEU A 380 2.16 0.92 12.33
C LEU A 380 2.22 2.45 12.13
N GLY A 381 3.38 3.03 12.34
CA GLY A 381 3.67 4.45 12.11
C GLY A 381 3.89 4.79 10.64
N GLY A 382 3.00 4.29 9.79
CA GLY A 382 3.10 4.26 8.34
C GLY A 382 3.54 2.89 7.83
N PHE A 383 3.18 2.55 6.58
CA PHE A 383 3.63 1.27 6.01
C PHE A 383 3.90 1.35 4.51
N PHE A 384 3.00 1.85 3.68
CA PHE A 384 3.15 2.08 2.24
C PHE A 384 3.65 0.89 1.41
N GLY A 385 3.58 -0.34 1.95
CA GLY A 385 4.17 -1.56 1.38
C GLY A 385 5.43 -2.04 2.11
N ARG A 386 5.99 -1.26 3.06
CA ARG A 386 7.26 -1.52 3.75
C ARG A 386 7.28 -2.79 4.60
N HIS A 387 6.17 -3.15 5.20
CA HIS A 387 6.11 -4.17 6.25
C HIS A 387 5.62 -5.55 5.75
N PHE A 388 5.90 -5.89 4.49
CA PHE A 388 6.05 -7.28 4.08
C PHE A 388 7.47 -7.76 4.43
N HIS A 389 7.72 -9.06 4.33
CA HIS A 389 9.05 -9.58 4.56
C HIS A 389 9.89 -9.53 3.28
N TYR A 390 10.95 -8.74 3.29
CA TYR A 390 11.86 -8.55 2.16
C TYR A 390 13.31 -8.96 2.50
N GLY A 391 13.48 -10.15 3.10
CA GLY A 391 14.81 -10.66 3.41
C GLY A 391 15.62 -9.72 4.34
N PRO A 392 16.79 -9.21 3.90
CA PRO A 392 17.66 -8.41 4.76
C PRO A 392 17.08 -7.05 5.15
N ALA A 393 16.02 -6.60 4.47
CA ALA A 393 15.38 -5.32 4.78
C ALA A 393 14.41 -5.37 5.98
N SER A 394 14.44 -6.44 6.78
CA SER A 394 13.52 -6.65 7.91
C SER A 394 14.29 -6.80 9.24
N PRO A 395 13.98 -6.01 10.30
CA PRO A 395 14.74 -6.03 11.56
C PRO A 395 14.42 -7.22 12.48
N PHE A 396 13.27 -7.89 12.32
CA PHE A 396 12.84 -8.90 13.29
C PHE A 396 13.69 -10.16 13.36
N PRO A 397 14.30 -10.67 12.26
CA PRO A 397 15.25 -11.76 12.37
C PRO A 397 16.46 -11.42 13.26
N GLN A 398 16.95 -10.17 13.18
CA GLN A 398 18.03 -9.67 14.03
C GLN A 398 17.61 -9.64 15.51
N ALA A 399 16.39 -9.19 15.81
CA ALA A 399 15.85 -9.18 17.17
C ALA A 399 15.76 -10.60 17.76
N ILE A 400 15.32 -11.58 16.97
CA ILE A 400 15.21 -12.98 17.39
C ILE A 400 16.61 -13.56 17.71
N LEU A 401 17.58 -13.36 16.82
CA LEU A 401 18.96 -13.86 16.99
C LEU A 401 19.61 -13.25 18.24
N LEU A 402 19.44 -11.95 18.46
CA LEU A 402 19.99 -11.24 19.62
C LEU A 402 19.28 -11.63 20.93
N ALA A 403 17.96 -11.84 20.91
CA ALA A 403 17.24 -12.34 22.08
C ALA A 403 17.69 -13.75 22.47
N LYS A 404 17.95 -14.61 21.48
CA LYS A 404 18.50 -15.95 21.70
C LYS A 404 19.94 -15.90 22.26
N ALA A 405 20.79 -15.05 21.72
CA ALA A 405 22.18 -14.89 22.15
C ALA A 405 22.30 -14.32 23.56
N THR A 406 21.45 -13.35 23.95
CA THR A 406 21.50 -12.67 25.26
C THR A 406 20.67 -13.33 26.34
N GLY A 407 19.70 -14.19 25.98
CA GLY A 407 18.73 -14.75 26.91
C GLY A 407 17.77 -13.72 27.51
N ARG A 408 17.62 -12.56 26.91
CA ARG A 408 16.82 -11.43 27.38
C ARG A 408 15.86 -10.94 26.31
N PRO A 409 14.77 -10.24 26.66
CA PRO A 409 14.00 -9.50 25.70
C PRO A 409 14.87 -8.43 25.03
N VAL A 410 14.89 -8.40 23.68
CA VAL A 410 15.69 -7.46 22.91
C VAL A 410 14.80 -6.63 22.00
N ARG A 411 14.94 -5.30 22.06
CA ARG A 411 14.42 -4.38 21.07
C ARG A 411 15.52 -4.01 20.07
N VAL A 412 15.34 -4.35 18.81
CA VAL A 412 16.10 -3.80 17.69
C VAL A 412 15.37 -2.56 17.19
N LEU A 413 16.09 -1.46 17.04
CA LEU A 413 15.60 -0.24 16.39
C LEU A 413 16.69 0.25 15.43
N TRP A 414 16.37 0.31 14.15
CA TRP A 414 17.25 0.87 13.15
C TRP A 414 17.28 2.40 13.26
N SER A 415 18.44 3.00 13.09
CA SER A 415 18.52 4.43 12.86
C SER A 415 17.95 4.78 11.49
N ARG A 416 17.69 6.05 11.24
CA ARG A 416 17.21 6.47 9.92
C ARG A 416 18.21 6.16 8.81
N GLU A 417 19.49 6.29 9.12
CA GLU A 417 20.59 6.00 8.19
C GLU A 417 20.66 4.50 7.84
N GLU A 418 20.44 3.63 8.81
CA GLU A 418 20.36 2.18 8.59
C GLU A 418 19.10 1.79 7.80
N GLU A 419 17.96 2.43 8.12
CA GLU A 419 16.73 2.23 7.36
C GLU A 419 16.91 2.61 5.89
N PHE A 420 17.31 3.85 5.58
CA PHE A 420 17.54 4.26 4.19
C PHE A 420 18.60 3.40 3.50
N GLY A 421 19.61 2.94 4.24
CA GLY A 421 20.65 2.03 3.72
C GLY A 421 20.11 0.67 3.32
N MET A 422 19.10 0.16 4.02
CA MET A 422 18.61 -1.21 3.88
C MET A 422 17.15 -1.33 3.43
N ASP A 423 16.42 -0.22 3.20
CA ASP A 423 15.03 -0.29 2.75
C ASP A 423 14.90 -1.12 1.46
N ALA A 424 13.83 -1.89 1.36
CA ALA A 424 13.44 -2.50 0.12
C ALA A 424 12.72 -1.44 -0.74
N LEU A 425 13.12 -1.28 -2.00
CA LEU A 425 12.78 -0.12 -2.81
C LEU A 425 11.62 -0.38 -3.78
N ARG A 426 10.83 0.65 -4.09
CA ARG A 426 10.08 0.63 -5.33
C ARG A 426 11.06 0.43 -6.48
N PRO A 427 10.82 -0.53 -7.41
CA PRO A 427 11.73 -0.77 -8.52
C PRO A 427 11.94 0.49 -9.39
N LEU A 428 13.17 0.70 -9.85
CA LEU A 428 13.45 1.56 -10.99
C LEU A 428 12.80 0.93 -12.21
N SER A 429 12.01 1.69 -12.96
CA SER A 429 11.13 1.17 -14.00
C SER A 429 11.29 1.92 -15.30
N PHE A 430 11.06 1.23 -16.42
CA PHE A 430 11.19 1.77 -17.75
C PHE A 430 10.12 1.18 -18.67
N ALA A 431 9.56 2.02 -19.56
CA ALA A 431 8.66 1.57 -20.59
C ALA A 431 8.88 2.31 -21.92
N ARG A 432 8.69 1.61 -23.02
CA ARG A 432 8.71 2.13 -24.39
C ARG A 432 7.30 2.13 -24.96
N PHE A 433 6.97 3.19 -25.68
CA PHE A 433 5.68 3.38 -26.31
C PHE A 433 5.82 3.73 -27.77
N LYS A 434 4.90 3.20 -28.60
CA LYS A 434 4.75 3.55 -29.98
C LYS A 434 3.27 3.60 -30.34
N ALA A 435 2.81 4.69 -30.94
CA ALA A 435 1.43 4.88 -31.34
C ALA A 435 1.33 5.22 -32.84
N ALA A 436 0.35 4.63 -33.50
CA ALA A 436 -0.03 4.97 -34.86
C ALA A 436 -1.27 5.88 -34.84
N LEU A 437 -1.23 7.00 -35.60
CA LEU A 437 -2.34 7.92 -35.75
C LEU A 437 -2.97 7.77 -37.11
N GLY A 438 -4.30 7.84 -37.12
CA GLY A 438 -5.10 7.92 -38.34
C GLY A 438 -5.13 9.34 -38.94
N PRO A 439 -5.83 9.52 -40.08
CA PRO A 439 -5.94 10.82 -40.75
C PRO A 439 -6.61 11.91 -39.90
N ASP A 440 -7.46 11.51 -38.97
CA ASP A 440 -8.16 12.39 -38.03
C ASP A 440 -7.33 12.76 -36.77
N GLY A 441 -6.08 12.28 -36.71
CA GLY A 441 -5.18 12.47 -35.58
C GLY A 441 -5.52 11.58 -34.35
N MET A 442 -6.46 10.65 -34.48
CA MET A 442 -6.80 9.72 -33.41
C MET A 442 -5.86 8.51 -33.39
N PRO A 443 -5.53 7.94 -32.21
CA PRO A 443 -4.71 6.74 -32.14
C PRO A 443 -5.48 5.52 -32.66
N VAL A 444 -4.90 4.85 -33.64
CA VAL A 444 -5.44 3.60 -34.26
C VAL A 444 -4.69 2.37 -33.76
N ALA A 445 -3.45 2.53 -33.28
CA ALA A 445 -2.70 1.47 -32.62
C ALA A 445 -1.81 2.00 -31.50
N LEU A 446 -1.54 1.14 -30.54
CA LEU A 446 -0.61 1.38 -29.44
C LEU A 446 0.20 0.13 -29.13
N GLU A 447 1.51 0.25 -29.18
CA GLU A 447 2.45 -0.75 -28.67
C GLU A 447 3.15 -0.22 -27.43
N THR A 448 3.25 -1.06 -26.41
CA THR A 448 3.93 -0.76 -25.16
C THR A 448 4.84 -1.92 -24.77
N THR A 449 6.06 -1.63 -24.34
CA THR A 449 6.98 -2.60 -23.76
C THR A 449 7.35 -2.17 -22.35
N ALA A 450 6.92 -2.93 -21.36
CA ALA A 450 7.32 -2.76 -19.97
C ALA A 450 8.60 -3.56 -19.70
N VAL A 451 9.59 -2.93 -19.06
CA VAL A 451 10.90 -3.54 -18.81
C VAL A 451 11.25 -3.43 -17.34
N GLY A 452 11.61 -4.54 -16.71
CA GLY A 452 12.05 -4.57 -15.34
C GLY A 452 11.70 -5.86 -14.59
N GLU A 453 11.74 -5.80 -13.29
CA GLU A 453 11.33 -6.85 -12.37
C GLU A 453 10.43 -6.25 -11.27
N GLY A 454 9.39 -6.95 -10.89
CA GLY A 454 8.46 -6.50 -9.88
C GLY A 454 8.48 -7.36 -8.61
N PRO A 455 7.89 -6.84 -7.53
CA PRO A 455 7.88 -7.53 -6.24
C PRO A 455 7.02 -8.80 -6.23
N ILE A 456 5.99 -8.92 -7.09
CA ILE A 456 5.19 -10.15 -7.17
C ILE A 456 6.07 -11.29 -7.68
N GLY A 457 6.77 -11.10 -8.79
CA GLY A 457 7.68 -12.11 -9.34
C GLY A 457 8.81 -12.47 -8.39
N ARG A 458 9.39 -11.47 -7.70
CA ARG A 458 10.50 -11.65 -6.76
C ARG A 458 10.09 -12.43 -5.50
N TRP A 459 9.01 -12.03 -4.82
CA TRP A 459 8.69 -12.50 -3.47
C TRP A 459 7.57 -13.54 -3.44
N PHE A 460 6.72 -13.55 -4.45
CA PHE A 460 5.54 -14.40 -4.53
C PHE A 460 5.47 -15.24 -5.80
N GLY A 461 6.55 -15.32 -6.58
CA GLY A 461 6.59 -16.03 -7.87
C GLY A 461 6.20 -17.52 -7.79
N ALA A 462 6.39 -18.17 -6.63
CA ALA A 462 5.92 -19.53 -6.41
C ALA A 462 4.39 -19.64 -6.35
N LEU A 463 3.70 -18.55 -6.02
CA LEU A 463 2.24 -18.47 -5.90
C LEU A 463 1.59 -17.94 -7.19
N PHE A 464 2.28 -17.07 -7.93
CA PHE A 464 1.81 -16.43 -9.15
C PHE A 464 2.55 -17.04 -10.36
N LYS A 465 2.05 -18.16 -10.85
CA LYS A 465 2.64 -18.85 -12.00
C LYS A 465 2.18 -18.19 -13.30
N GLY A 466 3.07 -17.52 -13.97
CA GLY A 466 2.85 -16.92 -15.28
C GLY A 466 4.16 -16.32 -15.80
N PRO A 467 4.25 -16.11 -17.12
CA PRO A 467 5.44 -15.52 -17.73
C PRO A 467 5.53 -14.00 -17.53
N VAL A 468 4.43 -13.36 -17.06
CA VAL A 468 4.32 -11.90 -16.87
C VAL A 468 4.21 -11.60 -15.39
N ASP A 469 5.08 -10.72 -14.89
CA ASP A 469 4.93 -10.16 -13.55
C ASP A 469 3.90 -9.04 -13.58
N SER A 470 2.73 -9.26 -12.99
CA SER A 470 1.62 -8.30 -12.99
C SER A 470 2.01 -6.98 -12.33
N SER A 471 2.89 -6.98 -11.33
CA SER A 471 3.36 -5.75 -10.68
C SER A 471 4.27 -4.87 -11.55
N VAL A 472 4.69 -5.37 -12.73
CA VAL A 472 5.42 -4.56 -13.73
C VAL A 472 4.49 -3.97 -14.79
N VAL A 473 3.38 -4.65 -15.11
CA VAL A 473 2.47 -4.23 -16.20
C VAL A 473 1.21 -3.51 -15.69
N GLU A 474 0.87 -3.60 -14.40
CA GLU A 474 -0.22 -2.82 -13.78
C GLU A 474 -0.13 -1.34 -14.15
N GLY A 475 -1.24 -0.76 -14.61
CA GLY A 475 -1.30 0.63 -15.07
C GLY A 475 -0.95 0.81 -16.56
N LEU A 476 -0.42 -0.21 -17.23
CA LEU A 476 -0.24 -0.24 -18.69
C LEU A 476 -1.29 -1.12 -19.37
N ASP A 477 -1.73 -2.17 -18.70
CA ASP A 477 -2.75 -3.11 -19.15
C ASP A 477 -4.17 -2.62 -18.84
N GLN A 478 -5.14 -3.24 -19.49
CA GLN A 478 -6.58 -3.09 -19.21
C GLN A 478 -7.09 -1.62 -19.16
N LYS A 479 -6.46 -0.74 -19.94
CA LYS A 479 -6.88 0.66 -20.00
C LYS A 479 -8.27 0.80 -20.62
N PRO A 480 -9.11 1.74 -20.11
CA PRO A 480 -10.49 1.93 -20.58
C PRO A 480 -10.60 2.61 -21.97
N TYR A 481 -9.49 3.04 -22.52
CA TYR A 481 -9.44 3.79 -23.77
C TYR A 481 -9.68 2.89 -25.00
N ALA A 482 -10.59 3.30 -25.86
CA ALA A 482 -10.98 2.58 -27.06
C ALA A 482 -9.96 2.75 -28.19
N ILE A 483 -8.73 2.26 -27.99
CA ILE A 483 -7.70 2.14 -29.02
C ILE A 483 -7.83 0.72 -29.59
N PRO A 484 -8.18 0.55 -30.89
CA PRO A 484 -8.61 -0.75 -31.41
C PRO A 484 -7.50 -1.79 -31.49
N ASN A 485 -6.27 -1.36 -31.79
CA ASN A 485 -5.15 -2.27 -31.97
C ASN A 485 -4.11 -2.01 -30.87
N ARG A 486 -3.92 -2.99 -29.98
CA ARG A 486 -3.02 -2.84 -28.82
C ARG A 486 -2.12 -4.05 -28.67
N ARG A 487 -0.87 -3.79 -28.28
CA ARG A 487 0.09 -4.81 -27.88
C ARG A 487 0.87 -4.32 -26.67
N LEU A 488 0.80 -5.05 -25.56
CA LEU A 488 1.66 -4.85 -24.40
C LEU A 488 2.56 -6.08 -24.25
N THR A 489 3.87 -5.84 -24.14
CA THR A 489 4.86 -6.89 -23.89
C THR A 489 5.65 -6.60 -22.62
N TYR A 490 6.18 -7.65 -22.02
CA TYR A 490 6.98 -7.59 -20.80
C TYR A 490 8.37 -8.19 -21.04
N VAL A 491 9.41 -7.46 -20.69
CA VAL A 491 10.81 -7.90 -20.69
C VAL A 491 11.33 -7.93 -19.28
N LYS A 492 11.70 -9.10 -18.78
CA LYS A 492 12.26 -9.24 -17.43
C LYS A 492 13.73 -8.84 -17.40
N VAL A 493 14.06 -7.87 -16.56
CA VAL A 493 15.45 -7.48 -16.22
C VAL A 493 15.55 -7.46 -14.69
N PRO A 494 16.33 -8.37 -14.08
CA PRO A 494 16.44 -8.47 -12.63
C PRO A 494 17.15 -7.26 -12.01
N HIS A 495 16.73 -6.88 -10.80
CA HIS A 495 17.41 -5.87 -9.99
C HIS A 495 18.34 -6.53 -8.95
N PRO A 496 19.60 -6.09 -8.81
CA PRO A 496 20.48 -6.60 -7.74
C PRO A 496 20.09 -6.09 -6.36
N VAL A 497 19.41 -4.95 -6.28
CA VAL A 497 18.92 -4.37 -5.03
C VAL A 497 17.67 -5.11 -4.51
N THR A 498 17.38 -4.95 -3.22
CA THR A 498 16.12 -5.42 -2.64
C THR A 498 14.97 -4.54 -3.13
N ILE A 499 14.03 -5.13 -3.87
CA ILE A 499 12.82 -4.45 -4.35
C ILE A 499 11.60 -4.83 -3.51
N ALA A 500 10.60 -3.96 -3.48
CA ALA A 500 9.40 -4.09 -2.64
C ALA A 500 8.15 -3.56 -3.31
N PHE A 501 7.00 -3.91 -2.74
CA PHE A 501 5.77 -3.17 -2.97
C PHE A 501 5.91 -1.75 -2.41
N TRP A 502 5.55 -0.78 -3.21
CA TRP A 502 5.41 0.60 -2.79
C TRP A 502 4.00 1.07 -3.14
N ARG A 503 3.40 1.96 -2.37
CA ARG A 503 1.99 2.37 -2.51
C ARG A 503 1.59 2.56 -3.97
N SER A 504 0.55 1.86 -4.42
CA SER A 504 0.04 1.74 -5.79
C SER A 504 0.83 0.83 -6.73
N VAL A 505 1.86 0.13 -6.27
CA VAL A 505 2.61 -0.91 -7.00
C VAL A 505 3.00 -0.43 -8.40
N GLY A 506 2.71 -1.20 -9.47
CA GLY A 506 2.98 -0.82 -10.87
C GLY A 506 2.27 0.47 -11.31
N HIS A 507 1.07 0.70 -10.80
CA HIS A 507 0.33 1.95 -11.05
C HIS A 507 1.09 3.21 -10.63
N SER A 508 1.96 3.14 -9.62
CA SER A 508 2.69 4.31 -9.10
C SER A 508 3.62 4.99 -10.10
N MET A 509 4.06 4.28 -11.15
CA MET A 509 4.89 4.81 -12.22
C MET A 509 4.26 4.62 -13.61
N ASN A 510 3.58 3.51 -13.84
CA ASN A 510 3.08 3.16 -15.16
C ASN A 510 1.91 4.04 -15.62
N ASP A 511 1.05 4.50 -14.71
CA ASP A 511 0.02 5.47 -15.06
C ASP A 511 0.64 6.82 -15.46
N TYR A 512 1.78 7.20 -14.85
CA TYR A 512 2.54 8.35 -15.32
C TYR A 512 3.05 8.13 -16.74
N PHE A 513 3.62 6.98 -17.05
CA PHE A 513 4.12 6.68 -18.40
C PHE A 513 2.99 6.73 -19.43
N TYR A 514 1.91 6.00 -19.16
CA TYR A 514 0.80 5.87 -20.11
C TYR A 514 0.05 7.19 -20.32
N GLU A 515 -0.33 7.88 -19.28
CA GLU A 515 -1.11 9.12 -19.33
C GLU A 515 -0.31 10.30 -19.88
N SER A 516 1.01 10.33 -19.65
CA SER A 516 1.89 11.32 -20.27
C SER A 516 2.07 11.04 -21.77
N PHE A 517 2.20 9.77 -22.17
CA PHE A 517 2.27 9.41 -23.56
C PHE A 517 0.96 9.66 -24.31
N LEU A 518 -0.18 9.44 -23.65
CA LEU A 518 -1.49 9.79 -24.22
C LEU A 518 -1.63 11.29 -24.51
N ASP A 519 -1.02 12.12 -23.67
CA ASP A 519 -0.94 13.57 -23.90
C ASP A 519 -0.02 13.93 -25.09
N GLU A 520 1.08 13.18 -25.28
CA GLU A 520 1.92 13.32 -26.48
C GLU A 520 1.17 12.91 -27.75
N ILE A 521 0.36 11.86 -27.68
CA ILE A 521 -0.53 11.44 -28.78
C ILE A 521 -1.53 12.59 -29.09
N ALA A 522 -2.15 13.18 -28.09
CA ALA A 522 -3.06 14.31 -28.25
C ALA A 522 -2.38 15.48 -28.98
N GLN A 523 -1.20 15.87 -28.52
CA GLN A 523 -0.41 16.93 -29.13
C GLN A 523 -0.05 16.60 -30.59
N ALA A 524 0.42 15.39 -30.88
CA ALA A 524 0.80 14.96 -32.20
C ALA A 524 -0.40 14.91 -33.16
N GLY A 525 -1.58 14.50 -32.67
CA GLY A 525 -2.83 14.48 -33.43
C GLY A 525 -3.57 15.83 -33.50
N GLY A 526 -3.04 16.90 -32.88
CA GLY A 526 -3.69 18.22 -32.82
C GLY A 526 -4.93 18.26 -31.90
N GLN A 527 -5.13 17.23 -31.09
CA GLN A 527 -6.29 17.05 -30.21
C GLN A 527 -6.10 17.82 -28.88
N ASP A 528 -7.21 18.17 -28.25
CA ASP A 528 -7.21 18.58 -26.84
C ASP A 528 -7.06 17.34 -25.94
N PRO A 529 -6.17 17.33 -24.93
CA PRO A 529 -5.92 16.16 -24.09
C PRO A 529 -7.16 15.67 -23.33
N PHE A 530 -8.02 16.56 -22.88
CA PHE A 530 -9.27 16.22 -22.21
C PHE A 530 -10.30 15.65 -23.19
N ALA A 531 -10.48 16.34 -24.33
CA ALA A 531 -11.42 15.92 -25.37
C ALA A 531 -11.01 14.57 -25.98
N LEU A 532 -9.71 14.32 -26.19
CA LEU A 532 -9.20 13.02 -26.63
C LEU A 532 -9.62 11.90 -25.66
N ARG A 533 -9.40 12.09 -24.35
CA ARG A 533 -9.82 11.12 -23.34
C ARG A 533 -11.33 10.88 -23.36
N MET A 534 -12.14 11.93 -23.43
CA MET A 534 -13.59 11.82 -23.54
C MET A 534 -14.03 11.01 -24.76
N THR A 535 -13.35 11.20 -25.91
CA THR A 535 -13.62 10.44 -27.14
C THR A 535 -13.20 8.99 -27.02
N LEU A 536 -12.03 8.71 -26.48
CA LEU A 536 -11.51 7.36 -26.27
C LEU A 536 -12.28 6.57 -25.21
N LEU A 537 -13.00 7.25 -24.31
CA LEU A 537 -13.87 6.64 -23.28
C LEU A 537 -15.30 6.42 -23.74
N LYS A 538 -15.58 6.49 -25.05
CA LYS A 538 -16.94 6.38 -25.63
C LYS A 538 -17.72 5.16 -25.16
N ASP A 539 -17.02 4.04 -24.91
CA ASP A 539 -17.62 2.77 -24.49
C ASP A 539 -17.71 2.60 -22.96
N SER A 540 -17.32 3.63 -22.18
CA SER A 540 -17.32 3.58 -20.72
C SER A 540 -17.96 4.82 -20.08
N ALA A 541 -19.25 4.71 -19.79
CA ALA A 541 -20.03 5.77 -19.11
C ALA A 541 -19.43 6.12 -17.74
N ARG A 542 -18.97 5.13 -16.97
CA ARG A 542 -18.34 5.31 -15.65
C ARG A 542 -17.15 6.26 -15.71
N HIS A 543 -16.22 6.00 -16.61
CA HIS A 543 -15.00 6.80 -16.76
C HIS A 543 -15.31 8.21 -17.32
N ARG A 544 -16.23 8.32 -18.25
CA ARG A 544 -16.66 9.63 -18.77
C ARG A 544 -17.29 10.49 -17.70
N THR A 545 -18.17 9.92 -16.88
CA THR A 545 -18.79 10.60 -15.73
C THR A 545 -17.73 11.09 -14.75
N LEU A 546 -16.73 10.24 -14.47
CA LEU A 546 -15.67 10.58 -13.54
C LEU A 546 -14.74 11.68 -14.07
N LEU A 547 -14.38 11.62 -15.36
CA LEU A 547 -13.59 12.67 -16.03
C LEU A 547 -14.32 14.01 -16.07
N GLN A 548 -15.65 13.98 -16.31
CA GLN A 548 -16.46 15.19 -16.21
C GLN A 548 -16.54 15.72 -14.77
N ALA A 549 -16.71 14.84 -13.78
CA ALA A 549 -16.78 15.22 -12.38
C ALA A 549 -15.52 15.95 -11.89
N VAL A 550 -14.32 15.53 -12.33
CA VAL A 550 -13.09 16.25 -11.97
C VAL A 550 -12.99 17.60 -12.66
N ALA A 551 -13.46 17.72 -13.89
CA ALA A 551 -13.51 19.01 -14.59
C ALA A 551 -14.50 19.97 -13.90
N ASP A 552 -15.68 19.50 -13.51
CA ASP A 552 -16.65 20.30 -12.77
C ASP A 552 -16.11 20.75 -11.42
N LEU A 553 -15.42 19.85 -10.70
CA LEU A 553 -14.75 20.17 -9.43
C LEU A 553 -13.68 21.24 -9.58
N ALA A 554 -12.97 21.27 -10.72
CA ALA A 554 -11.94 22.24 -11.06
C ALA A 554 -12.51 23.57 -11.63
N GLY A 555 -13.83 23.70 -11.72
CA GLY A 555 -14.46 24.87 -12.32
C GLY A 555 -14.33 24.94 -13.85
N GLY A 556 -14.11 23.80 -14.50
CA GLY A 556 -13.96 23.61 -15.93
C GLY A 556 -12.54 23.19 -16.35
N TRP A 557 -12.42 22.68 -17.56
CA TRP A 557 -11.14 22.39 -18.20
C TRP A 557 -10.62 23.60 -18.99
N THR A 558 -9.31 23.84 -18.95
CA THR A 558 -8.64 24.88 -19.74
C THR A 558 -7.43 24.28 -20.44
N ARG A 559 -7.40 24.33 -21.76
CA ARG A 559 -6.27 23.89 -22.60
C ARG A 559 -5.18 24.94 -22.64
N GLY A 560 -3.93 24.50 -22.46
CA GLY A 560 -2.74 25.35 -22.59
C GLY A 560 -2.55 26.35 -21.44
N PRO A 561 -1.58 27.27 -21.59
CA PRO A 561 -1.30 28.28 -20.56
C PRO A 561 -2.39 29.34 -20.47
N PHE A 562 -2.63 29.83 -19.25
CA PHE A 562 -3.56 30.94 -18.95
C PHE A 562 -3.02 31.80 -17.82
N GLN A 563 -3.56 33.02 -17.68
CA GLN A 563 -3.29 33.88 -16.54
C GLN A 563 -4.29 33.63 -15.43
N ALA A 564 -3.78 33.29 -14.25
CA ALA A 564 -4.60 33.11 -13.05
C ALA A 564 -4.96 34.50 -12.45
N ALA A 565 -5.93 34.50 -11.51
CA ALA A 565 -6.40 35.75 -10.88
C ALA A 565 -5.31 36.51 -10.11
N ASP A 566 -4.28 35.82 -9.64
CA ASP A 566 -3.11 36.40 -8.95
C ASP A 566 -2.02 36.91 -9.93
N GLY A 567 -2.29 36.85 -11.24
CA GLY A 567 -1.37 37.28 -12.28
C GLY A 567 -0.28 36.24 -12.62
N THR A 568 -0.27 35.05 -12.02
CA THR A 568 0.68 33.99 -12.37
C THR A 568 0.27 33.28 -13.65
N ARG A 569 1.25 32.95 -14.51
CA ARG A 569 1.02 32.09 -15.69
C ARG A 569 0.96 30.64 -15.25
N ARG A 570 -0.17 29.99 -15.49
CA ARG A 570 -0.45 28.60 -15.11
C ARG A 570 -0.89 27.77 -16.29
N ALA A 571 -0.83 26.44 -16.13
CA ALA A 571 -1.47 25.50 -17.02
C ALA A 571 -2.06 24.32 -16.23
N ARG A 572 -3.03 23.63 -16.84
CA ARG A 572 -3.64 22.42 -16.29
C ARG A 572 -3.20 21.19 -17.05
N GLY A 573 -3.05 20.08 -16.33
CA GLY A 573 -2.84 18.75 -16.86
C GLY A 573 -3.90 17.81 -16.33
N VAL A 574 -4.28 16.82 -17.13
CA VAL A 574 -5.32 15.82 -16.81
C VAL A 574 -4.81 14.42 -16.94
N SER A 575 -5.31 13.51 -16.12
CA SER A 575 -5.02 12.09 -16.16
C SER A 575 -6.15 11.25 -15.60
N MET A 576 -6.13 9.95 -15.91
CA MET A 576 -7.00 8.94 -15.30
C MET A 576 -6.19 7.72 -14.88
N ALA A 577 -6.71 7.00 -13.87
CA ALA A 577 -6.14 5.73 -13.44
C ALA A 577 -7.25 4.79 -12.96
N SER A 578 -7.03 3.48 -13.14
CA SER A 578 -7.99 2.42 -12.80
C SER A 578 -7.40 1.40 -11.80
N PRO A 579 -6.84 1.84 -10.65
CA PRO A 579 -6.15 0.93 -9.74
C PRO A 579 -7.11 0.25 -8.77
N PHE A 580 -6.89 -1.04 -8.51
CA PHE A 580 -7.51 -1.80 -7.42
C PHE A 580 -9.05 -1.79 -7.40
N GLY A 581 -9.69 -1.74 -8.58
CA GLY A 581 -11.16 -1.72 -8.73
C GLY A 581 -11.82 -0.36 -8.49
N SER A 582 -11.05 0.66 -8.16
CA SER A 582 -11.49 2.06 -8.13
C SER A 582 -11.02 2.79 -9.38
N GLU A 583 -11.77 3.82 -9.76
CA GLU A 583 -11.42 4.70 -10.86
C GLU A 583 -11.09 6.09 -10.33
N THR A 584 -10.06 6.73 -10.88
CA THR A 584 -9.69 8.11 -10.53
C THR A 584 -9.50 8.97 -11.76
N ALA A 585 -9.86 10.24 -11.64
CA ALA A 585 -9.52 11.29 -12.59
C ALA A 585 -8.87 12.45 -11.82
N THR A 586 -7.78 12.98 -12.33
CA THR A 586 -7.00 14.03 -11.66
C THR A 586 -6.75 15.19 -12.61
N ILE A 587 -6.94 16.42 -12.11
CA ILE A 587 -6.46 17.65 -12.75
C ILE A 587 -5.48 18.34 -11.80
N ALA A 588 -4.32 18.72 -12.32
CA ALA A 588 -3.32 19.53 -11.62
C ALA A 588 -3.22 20.92 -12.26
N GLU A 589 -3.07 21.96 -11.44
CA GLU A 589 -2.78 23.33 -11.90
C GLU A 589 -1.40 23.74 -11.40
N VAL A 590 -0.52 24.13 -12.34
CA VAL A 590 0.91 24.32 -12.10
C VAL A 590 1.38 25.65 -12.65
N SER A 591 2.28 26.33 -11.94
CA SER A 591 3.13 27.42 -12.44
C SER A 591 4.60 27.06 -12.34
N LEU A 592 5.49 27.91 -12.86
CA LEU A 592 6.92 27.82 -12.60
C LEU A 592 7.35 28.93 -11.64
N GLU A 593 8.10 28.54 -10.61
CA GLU A 593 8.73 29.45 -9.67
C GLU A 593 10.24 29.12 -9.60
N ASN A 594 11.07 30.07 -9.99
CA ASN A 594 12.55 29.91 -10.00
C ASN A 594 13.05 28.67 -10.77
N GLY A 595 12.36 28.29 -11.84
CA GLY A 595 12.73 27.11 -12.62
C GLY A 595 12.24 25.77 -12.06
N GLU A 596 11.43 25.79 -11.01
CA GLU A 596 10.79 24.62 -10.41
C GLU A 596 9.27 24.64 -10.64
N ALA A 597 8.67 23.47 -10.70
CA ALA A 597 7.21 23.34 -10.79
C ALA A 597 6.56 23.63 -9.43
N ARG A 598 5.63 24.60 -9.41
CA ARG A 598 4.77 24.89 -8.26
C ARG A 598 3.36 24.39 -8.55
N VAL A 599 2.91 23.38 -7.79
CA VAL A 599 1.54 22.89 -7.88
C VAL A 599 0.66 23.71 -6.92
N HIS A 600 -0.41 24.31 -7.45
CA HIS A 600 -1.33 25.16 -6.69
C HIS A 600 -2.53 24.38 -6.19
N ASP A 601 -3.13 23.61 -7.09
CA ASP A 601 -4.34 22.83 -6.83
C ASP A 601 -4.23 21.45 -7.47
N LEU A 602 -4.75 20.46 -6.76
CA LEU A 602 -5.04 19.12 -7.25
C LEU A 602 -6.52 18.85 -7.05
N TRP A 603 -7.24 18.58 -8.13
CA TRP A 603 -8.61 18.10 -8.10
C TRP A 603 -8.61 16.63 -8.43
N ILE A 604 -9.22 15.82 -7.57
CA ILE A 604 -9.27 14.37 -7.72
C ILE A 604 -10.71 13.91 -7.55
N ALA A 605 -11.28 13.36 -8.60
CA ALA A 605 -12.52 12.62 -8.54
C ALA A 605 -12.21 11.13 -8.40
N ILE A 606 -12.86 10.45 -7.47
CA ILE A 606 -12.70 9.01 -7.24
C ILE A 606 -14.05 8.30 -7.22
N ASP A 607 -14.13 7.18 -7.93
CA ASP A 607 -15.26 6.25 -7.89
C ASP A 607 -14.81 4.91 -7.30
N PRO A 608 -15.03 4.68 -6.01
CA PRO A 608 -14.71 3.41 -5.35
C PRO A 608 -15.91 2.42 -5.40
N GLY A 609 -16.92 2.68 -6.20
CA GLY A 609 -18.16 1.92 -6.22
C GLY A 609 -19.03 2.21 -5.01
N ARG A 610 -18.75 1.58 -3.87
CA ARG A 610 -19.49 1.80 -2.60
C ARG A 610 -18.53 2.33 -1.53
N VAL A 611 -19.04 3.23 -0.69
CA VAL A 611 -18.28 3.89 0.39
C VAL A 611 -18.77 3.42 1.76
N VAL A 612 -17.84 3.06 2.64
CA VAL A 612 -18.13 2.79 4.06
C VAL A 612 -18.07 4.09 4.87
N ASN A 613 -16.94 4.82 4.76
CA ASN A 613 -16.74 6.08 5.48
C ASN A 613 -16.17 7.16 4.54
N PRO A 614 -16.98 8.12 4.11
CA PRO A 614 -16.55 9.13 3.13
C PRO A 614 -15.44 10.05 3.67
N ALA A 615 -15.40 10.29 4.97
CA ALA A 615 -14.33 11.10 5.57
C ALA A 615 -12.98 10.39 5.49
N ILE A 616 -12.94 9.07 5.72
CA ILE A 616 -11.72 8.26 5.57
C ILE A 616 -11.31 8.19 4.10
N VAL A 617 -12.25 7.98 3.17
CA VAL A 617 -11.95 8.00 1.71
C VAL A 617 -11.25 9.29 1.33
N LYS A 618 -11.81 10.44 1.73
CA LYS A 618 -11.22 11.76 1.44
C LYS A 618 -9.79 11.87 1.98
N ARG A 619 -9.55 11.47 3.24
CA ARG A 619 -8.20 11.50 3.84
C ARG A 619 -7.22 10.56 3.16
N GLN A 620 -7.66 9.40 2.70
CA GLN A 620 -6.83 8.48 1.94
C GLN A 620 -6.42 9.07 0.59
N VAL A 621 -7.33 9.74 -0.12
CA VAL A 621 -7.01 10.43 -1.38
C VAL A 621 -6.04 11.59 -1.14
N GLU A 622 -6.29 12.44 -0.13
CA GLU A 622 -5.39 13.56 0.23
C GLU A 622 -3.96 13.07 0.57
N SER A 623 -3.85 11.99 1.37
CA SER A 623 -2.58 11.36 1.72
C SER A 623 -1.87 10.74 0.50
N ALA A 624 -2.63 10.08 -0.37
CA ALA A 624 -2.10 9.48 -1.60
C ALA A 624 -1.61 10.56 -2.57
N ALA A 625 -2.34 11.69 -2.68
CA ALA A 625 -1.93 12.84 -3.49
C ALA A 625 -0.62 13.45 -2.99
N ALA A 626 -0.45 13.60 -1.67
CA ALA A 626 0.80 14.11 -1.10
C ALA A 626 1.99 13.22 -1.45
N LEU A 627 1.85 11.88 -1.31
CA LEU A 627 2.91 10.94 -1.64
C LEU A 627 3.19 10.88 -3.15
N GLY A 628 2.14 10.91 -3.99
CA GLY A 628 2.28 10.99 -5.45
C GLY A 628 2.99 12.26 -5.90
N LEU A 629 2.66 13.40 -5.30
CA LEU A 629 3.32 14.66 -5.59
C LEU A 629 4.78 14.68 -5.12
N SER A 630 5.07 14.15 -3.93
CA SER A 630 6.42 14.03 -3.39
C SER A 630 7.32 13.23 -4.31
N SER A 631 6.87 12.06 -4.76
CA SER A 631 7.59 11.19 -5.70
C SER A 631 7.76 11.83 -7.08
N THR A 632 6.81 12.67 -7.51
CA THR A 632 6.90 13.39 -8.78
C THR A 632 7.95 14.48 -8.74
N LEU A 633 7.96 15.27 -7.67
CA LEU A 633 8.78 16.47 -7.59
C LEU A 633 10.20 16.19 -7.09
N LEU A 634 10.39 15.29 -6.09
CA LEU A 634 11.59 15.30 -5.23
C LEU A 634 12.32 13.97 -5.10
N GLU A 635 11.57 12.87 -4.94
CA GLU A 635 12.12 11.63 -4.37
C GLU A 635 12.88 10.77 -5.38
N GLN A 636 14.06 10.31 -4.98
CA GLN A 636 14.83 9.28 -5.68
C GLN A 636 15.86 8.63 -4.76
N VAL A 637 16.08 7.33 -4.94
CA VAL A 637 17.25 6.64 -4.39
C VAL A 637 18.25 6.40 -5.50
N VAL A 638 19.46 6.92 -5.33
CA VAL A 638 20.57 6.77 -6.26
C VAL A 638 21.62 5.83 -5.69
N TYR A 639 22.08 4.90 -6.51
CA TYR A 639 23.25 4.08 -6.23
C TYR A 639 24.44 4.56 -7.05
N GLU A 640 25.60 4.69 -6.40
CA GLU A 640 26.89 4.92 -7.02
C GLU A 640 27.94 4.07 -6.30
N GLY A 641 28.81 3.39 -7.06
CA GLY A 641 29.82 2.52 -6.48
C GLY A 641 29.24 1.43 -5.58
N GLY A 642 28.05 0.89 -5.90
CA GLY A 642 27.35 -0.12 -5.13
C GLY A 642 26.71 0.36 -3.82
N GLN A 643 26.74 1.66 -3.53
CA GLN A 643 26.22 2.23 -2.29
C GLN A 643 25.12 3.23 -2.54
N ARG A 644 24.13 3.29 -1.64
CA ARG A 644 23.08 4.33 -1.65
C ARG A 644 23.64 5.66 -1.21
N GLN A 645 23.32 6.71 -1.98
CA GLN A 645 23.77 8.06 -1.70
C GLN A 645 22.90 8.74 -0.64
N ALA A 646 21.60 8.50 -0.66
CA ALA A 646 20.68 9.03 0.35
C ALA A 646 20.66 8.13 1.59
N ARG A 647 20.95 8.71 2.74
CA ARG A 647 21.00 8.01 4.04
C ARG A 647 20.03 8.61 5.07
N ASN A 648 19.48 9.80 4.82
CA ASN A 648 18.51 10.46 5.68
C ASN A 648 17.73 11.51 4.86
N PHE A 649 16.76 12.18 5.46
CA PHE A 649 15.88 13.16 4.80
C PHE A 649 16.58 14.41 4.28
N ASP A 650 17.80 14.71 4.69
CA ASP A 650 18.64 15.76 4.10
C ASP A 650 19.08 15.44 2.66
N ALA A 651 19.26 14.16 2.35
CA ALA A 651 19.62 13.68 1.01
C ALA A 651 18.47 12.93 0.29
N TYR A 652 17.35 12.72 0.97
CA TYR A 652 16.10 12.19 0.43
C TYR A 652 14.94 13.12 0.79
N PRO A 653 14.84 14.27 0.08
CA PRO A 653 13.81 15.25 0.38
C PRO A 653 12.42 14.69 0.08
N ILE A 654 11.48 14.95 0.97
CA ILE A 654 10.05 14.67 0.82
C ILE A 654 9.26 15.95 0.77
N LEU A 655 8.02 15.89 0.31
CA LEU A 655 7.14 17.04 0.22
C LEU A 655 6.88 17.63 1.61
N ASP A 656 7.21 18.90 1.78
CA ASP A 656 6.93 19.66 2.98
C ASP A 656 5.57 20.39 2.92
N ARG A 657 5.14 20.94 4.04
CA ARG A 657 3.87 21.66 4.16
C ARG A 657 3.81 22.91 3.26
N ALA A 658 4.93 23.57 3.01
CA ALA A 658 4.98 24.80 2.22
C ALA A 658 4.73 24.52 0.73
N ARG A 659 5.14 23.32 0.26
CA ARG A 659 4.97 22.88 -1.13
C ARG A 659 3.64 22.13 -1.35
N MET A 660 2.93 21.75 -0.28
CA MET A 660 1.66 21.03 -0.39
C MET A 660 0.58 21.92 -1.02
N PRO A 661 -0.03 21.52 -2.16
CA PRO A 661 -1.12 22.25 -2.79
C PRO A 661 -2.44 22.09 -2.01
N ARG A 662 -3.45 22.83 -2.43
CA ARG A 662 -4.83 22.54 -2.07
C ARG A 662 -5.27 21.26 -2.78
N VAL A 663 -5.83 20.31 -2.04
CA VAL A 663 -6.36 19.06 -2.60
C VAL A 663 -7.87 19.07 -2.45
N HIS A 664 -8.55 18.95 -3.58
CA HIS A 664 -10.00 18.89 -3.67
C HIS A 664 -10.43 17.48 -4.08
N VAL A 665 -11.36 16.90 -3.34
CA VAL A 665 -11.78 15.51 -3.56
C VAL A 665 -13.29 15.45 -3.79
N ALA A 666 -13.69 14.89 -4.93
CA ALA A 666 -15.06 14.48 -5.20
C ALA A 666 -15.17 12.95 -5.16
N ILE A 667 -16.14 12.43 -4.44
CA ILE A 667 -16.47 11.01 -4.40
C ILE A 667 -17.68 10.78 -5.29
N VAL A 668 -17.54 9.90 -6.28
CA VAL A 668 -18.59 9.46 -7.19
C VAL A 668 -18.95 8.03 -6.84
N GLU A 669 -20.21 7.76 -6.52
CA GLU A 669 -20.70 6.42 -6.24
C GLU A 669 -21.53 5.91 -7.42
N SER A 670 -20.91 5.18 -8.34
CA SER A 670 -21.55 4.66 -9.56
C SER A 670 -22.44 3.44 -9.32
N GLY A 671 -22.38 2.83 -8.12
CA GLY A 671 -23.00 1.54 -7.84
C GLY A 671 -22.20 0.34 -8.36
N ALA A 672 -20.99 0.56 -8.88
CA ALA A 672 -20.08 -0.52 -9.23
C ALA A 672 -19.68 -1.35 -7.99
N PRO A 673 -19.14 -2.57 -8.17
CA PRO A 673 -18.54 -3.33 -7.08
C PRO A 673 -17.54 -2.48 -6.29
N MET A 674 -17.44 -2.75 -4.97
CA MET A 674 -16.55 -1.99 -4.09
C MET A 674 -15.09 -2.13 -4.53
N GLY A 675 -14.45 -1.03 -4.85
CA GLY A 675 -13.01 -0.90 -5.08
C GLY A 675 -12.24 -0.55 -3.81
N GLY A 676 -10.92 -0.60 -3.91
CA GLY A 676 -10.03 -0.16 -2.85
C GLY A 676 -9.85 1.36 -2.83
N ILE A 677 -9.48 1.92 -1.68
CA ILE A 677 -9.24 3.38 -1.54
C ILE A 677 -7.91 3.72 -0.85
N GLY A 678 -7.14 2.72 -0.43
CA GLY A 678 -5.86 2.91 0.24
C GLY A 678 -4.79 3.54 -0.65
N GLU A 679 -4.84 3.27 -1.94
CA GLU A 679 -3.79 3.54 -2.92
C GLU A 679 -4.26 4.39 -4.12
N PRO A 680 -5.52 4.31 -4.60
CA PRO A 680 -5.96 4.88 -5.88
C PRO A 680 -5.78 6.39 -6.06
N GLY A 681 -5.70 7.17 -5.02
CA GLY A 681 -5.50 8.62 -5.13
C GLY A 681 -4.11 9.06 -5.60
N LEU A 682 -3.14 8.11 -5.70
CA LEU A 682 -1.76 8.42 -6.05
C LEU A 682 -1.49 8.41 -7.57
N PRO A 683 -1.87 7.37 -8.33
CA PRO A 683 -1.38 7.15 -9.70
C PRO A 683 -1.66 8.28 -10.69
N GLY A 684 -2.78 8.97 -10.53
CA GLY A 684 -3.14 10.08 -11.41
C GLY A 684 -2.37 11.39 -11.16
N VAL A 685 -1.69 11.52 -10.01
CA VAL A 685 -1.01 12.79 -9.65
C VAL A 685 0.24 13.04 -10.49
N PRO A 686 1.20 12.09 -10.62
CA PRO A 686 2.39 12.33 -11.43
C PRO A 686 2.07 12.74 -12.87
N PRO A 687 1.22 12.05 -13.64
CA PRO A 687 0.95 12.43 -15.01
C PRO A 687 0.19 13.76 -15.11
N ALA A 688 -0.76 14.05 -14.23
CA ALA A 688 -1.46 15.34 -14.25
C ALA A 688 -0.50 16.51 -14.06
N VAL A 689 0.45 16.40 -13.12
CA VAL A 689 1.47 17.43 -12.88
C VAL A 689 2.41 17.56 -14.07
N VAL A 690 2.96 16.46 -14.59
CA VAL A 690 3.89 16.46 -15.73
C VAL A 690 3.22 16.99 -16.99
N ASN A 691 1.96 16.63 -17.24
CA ASN A 691 1.19 17.15 -18.38
C ASN A 691 0.92 18.65 -18.25
N ALA A 692 0.66 19.16 -17.03
CA ALA A 692 0.54 20.59 -16.78
C ALA A 692 1.85 21.34 -17.04
N VAL A 693 2.99 20.80 -16.58
CA VAL A 693 4.33 21.37 -16.87
C VAL A 693 4.58 21.38 -18.37
N ALA A 694 4.26 20.30 -19.08
CA ALA A 694 4.43 20.22 -20.53
C ALA A 694 3.55 21.25 -21.26
N ALA A 695 2.30 21.43 -20.84
CA ALA A 695 1.41 22.47 -21.38
C ALA A 695 1.94 23.89 -21.13
N LEU A 696 2.60 24.13 -19.99
CA LEU A 696 3.16 25.43 -19.61
C LEU A 696 4.47 25.76 -20.34
N THR A 697 5.33 24.75 -20.55
CA THR A 697 6.72 24.94 -21.03
C THR A 697 6.95 24.47 -22.48
N GLY A 698 6.04 23.71 -23.06
CA GLY A 698 6.26 23.01 -24.34
C GLY A 698 7.20 21.80 -24.25
N ARG A 699 7.83 21.53 -23.10
CA ARG A 699 8.78 20.41 -22.90
C ARG A 699 8.08 19.17 -22.38
N ARG A 700 8.28 18.02 -23.01
CA ARG A 700 7.85 16.73 -22.50
C ARG A 700 8.90 16.16 -21.56
N LEU A 701 8.50 15.90 -20.30
CA LEU A 701 9.34 15.34 -19.26
C LEU A 701 9.04 13.85 -19.15
N ARG A 702 10.05 13.01 -19.40
CA ARG A 702 9.90 11.56 -19.51
C ARG A 702 10.67 10.80 -18.44
N SER A 703 11.25 11.50 -17.47
CA SER A 703 11.98 10.96 -16.32
C SER A 703 11.57 11.68 -15.03
N LEU A 704 11.43 10.95 -13.94
CA LEU A 704 11.16 11.50 -12.61
C LEU A 704 12.43 11.40 -11.73
N PRO A 705 12.53 12.22 -10.65
CA PRO A 705 11.67 13.34 -10.26
C PRO A 705 11.99 14.61 -11.05
N LEU A 706 11.07 15.59 -10.99
CA LEU A 706 11.22 16.86 -11.72
C LEU A 706 12.36 17.74 -11.16
N ALA A 707 12.78 17.55 -9.91
CA ALA A 707 13.91 18.27 -9.32
C ALA A 707 15.26 18.05 -10.06
N LYS A 708 15.35 17.05 -10.96
CA LYS A 708 16.52 16.85 -11.84
C LYS A 708 16.60 17.86 -12.98
N GLU A 709 15.50 18.55 -13.26
CA GLU A 709 15.32 19.39 -14.43
C GLU A 709 15.22 20.86 -14.04
N THR A 710 16.03 21.74 -14.65
CA THR A 710 15.75 23.18 -14.62
C THR A 710 14.69 23.47 -15.66
N LEU A 711 13.52 23.91 -15.23
CA LEU A 711 12.39 24.22 -16.08
C LEU A 711 12.43 25.69 -16.47
N SER A 712 12.43 25.97 -17.76
CA SER A 712 12.28 27.31 -18.31
C SER A 712 10.94 27.44 -19.01
N GLY A 713 10.23 28.54 -18.80
CA GLY A 713 9.01 28.84 -19.56
C GLY A 713 9.34 29.07 -21.05
N ALA A 714 8.44 28.63 -21.94
CA ALA A 714 8.51 28.95 -23.37
C ALA A 714 8.12 30.40 -23.62
#